data_14bd66afb2dad1c12deecdd10ce78614
#
_entry.id   14bd66afb2dad1c12deecdd10ce78614
#
_cell.length_a   1.000
_cell.length_b   1.000
_cell.length_c   1.000
_cell.angle_alpha   90.00
_cell.angle_beta   90.00
_cell.angle_gamma   90.00
#
_symmetry.space_group_name_H-M   'P 1'
#
loop_
_entity.id
_entity.type
_entity.pdbx_description
1 polymer ?
#
loop_
_entity_poly.entity_id
_entity_poly.type
_entity_poly.pdbx_seq_one_letter_code
_entity_poly.pdbx_strand_id
1 'polypeptide(L)'
;MPDYQHPTPQQWDMILSRSPSTYIVAGAGSGKSTTMVLRLLVLHHYLKVPLSSITVVTFTRDSRFDFIAKVIKVFGLWDIPLDEDAGKSFVRTFHSRILDFFKWSPAFQGAKAFEFLSKDPGAEDEEPENVLDIRLNSRQLELMNRCYQHLFENHERFRALVIELVSHSVRIGEPLNPDDPTQAKRIRMLKRCSDRDQETCEAVESLWQKAGYWPMPGVRAEIVPLTFRAQTFHANGYVEELEALVVLGLDRNEGDSFTVESGKTKLSLALNMRKIFFQLFYSERVLFFSNYEEALSSLETLKGKVSASPKFSYQVNGELKPAPIMQAFHSTASFLENVGLGVPEAIKGMAFKEEDIEAKFFEALGLFWPAFERFLAEQNPPIFTFNKMFAIYSERGEENFRKLPDSVLKPQMVTLVDEFQDCGANTITWLRGVFAELRRRGTRQDSPRGVIYPSLMAVGDDWQSIYGWRGSSPKFFQQFTSYFPSPNTLPLMLQQNFRSQQMVIDAAESIVKLTRSIEGKHGEASHPDVKQLKFPVQLWTRDDDRLVTLLEEHYESGHEIMVLSRSRNTLDELTQKLGGVLLRAKRDKQPHRVRLMTYHGSKGLEADVVFLVGDCEQKTLSDYRNQAYAQANLGIDGEPRAYDAAQAEEVMRLAYVAITRAKLHCYWFMDPVKAASQGLLKASERIDKSQLYFQDFRRG
;
A
#
# COMPACT_ATOMS: atom_id res chain seq x y z
N MET A 1 2.19 -29.12 31.26
CA MET A 1 1.44 -27.98 30.74
C MET A 1 2.48 -27.01 30.21
N PRO A 2 2.35 -26.47 29.00
CA PRO A 2 3.26 -25.42 28.60
C PRO A 2 3.11 -24.28 29.60
N ASP A 3 4.23 -23.64 29.94
CA ASP A 3 4.29 -22.52 30.87
C ASP A 3 3.36 -21.40 30.36
N TYR A 4 2.18 -21.30 30.96
CA TYR A 4 1.30 -20.17 30.74
C TYR A 4 1.98 -18.95 31.35
N GLN A 5 2.55 -18.12 30.50
CA GLN A 5 3.06 -16.84 30.95
C GLN A 5 1.89 -16.02 31.50
N HIS A 6 1.98 -15.65 32.75
CA HIS A 6 1.02 -14.71 33.34
C HIS A 6 1.12 -13.37 32.60
N PRO A 7 -0.01 -12.66 32.41
CA PRO A 7 0.04 -11.30 31.89
C PRO A 7 0.98 -10.43 32.73
N THR A 8 1.76 -9.59 32.07
CA THR A 8 2.63 -8.62 32.76
C THR A 8 1.80 -7.58 33.50
N PRO A 9 2.37 -6.81 34.45
CA PRO A 9 1.65 -5.72 35.09
C PRO A 9 1.02 -4.75 34.07
N GLN A 10 1.74 -4.37 33.04
CA GLN A 10 1.24 -3.50 31.96
C GLN A 10 0.08 -4.13 31.17
N GLN A 11 0.13 -5.43 30.92
CA GLN A 11 -0.97 -6.16 30.30
C GLN A 11 -2.19 -6.24 31.23
N TRP A 12 -1.98 -6.43 32.53
CA TRP A 12 -3.06 -6.39 33.52
C TRP A 12 -3.75 -5.03 33.60
N ASP A 13 -3.00 -3.93 33.50
CA ASP A 13 -3.58 -2.58 33.46
C ASP A 13 -4.49 -2.41 32.24
N MET A 14 -4.09 -2.95 31.09
CA MET A 14 -4.91 -2.98 29.88
C MET A 14 -6.17 -3.86 30.06
N ILE A 15 -6.00 -5.09 30.57
CA ILE A 15 -7.08 -6.06 30.76
C ILE A 15 -8.16 -5.49 31.69
N LEU A 16 -7.75 -4.84 32.76
CA LEU A 16 -8.62 -4.36 33.86
C LEU A 16 -9.02 -2.88 33.74
N SER A 17 -8.60 -2.19 32.66
CA SER A 17 -8.91 -0.77 32.47
C SER A 17 -10.41 -0.48 32.64
N ARG A 18 -10.73 0.53 33.45
CA ARG A 18 -12.10 1.06 33.66
C ARG A 18 -12.32 2.37 32.92
N SER A 19 -11.31 2.88 32.22
CA SER A 19 -11.42 4.13 31.48
C SER A 19 -12.37 3.99 30.28
N PRO A 20 -13.26 4.97 30.04
CA PRO A 20 -14.10 5.00 28.85
C PRO A 20 -13.29 5.23 27.56
N SER A 21 -12.05 5.70 27.68
CA SER A 21 -11.12 5.92 26.59
C SER A 21 -9.74 5.43 27.01
N THR A 22 -9.24 4.40 26.34
CA THR A 22 -7.93 3.82 26.62
C THR A 22 -7.16 3.76 25.31
N TYR A 23 -5.91 4.24 25.30
CA TYR A 23 -5.05 3.99 24.15
C TYR A 23 -3.76 3.32 24.57
N ILE A 24 -3.34 2.32 23.79
CA ILE A 24 -2.30 1.39 24.17
C ILE A 24 -1.22 1.40 23.10
N VAL A 25 -0.06 1.89 23.49
CA VAL A 25 1.15 1.88 22.68
C VAL A 25 1.85 0.56 22.89
N ALA A 26 1.88 -0.28 21.88
CA ALA A 26 2.32 -1.65 22.02
C ALA A 26 3.32 -2.02 20.91
N GLY A 27 4.59 -2.20 21.26
CA GLY A 27 5.65 -2.55 20.33
C GLY A 27 5.43 -3.88 19.59
N ALA A 28 6.27 -4.16 18.59
CA ALA A 28 6.28 -5.45 17.92
C ALA A 28 6.47 -6.58 18.93
N GLY A 29 5.72 -7.69 18.78
CA GLY A 29 5.85 -8.84 19.66
C GLY A 29 5.36 -8.67 21.11
N SER A 30 4.66 -7.57 21.46
CA SER A 30 4.22 -7.28 22.84
C SER A 30 2.97 -8.06 23.29
N GLY A 31 2.44 -8.97 22.50
CA GLY A 31 1.26 -9.76 22.85
C GLY A 31 -0.06 -8.99 22.75
N LYS A 32 -0.14 -7.89 21.99
CA LYS A 32 -1.34 -7.05 21.78
C LYS A 32 -2.65 -7.84 21.67
N SER A 33 -2.74 -8.67 20.64
CA SER A 33 -3.98 -9.40 20.33
C SER A 33 -4.38 -10.37 21.45
N THR A 34 -3.42 -11.05 22.08
CA THR A 34 -3.68 -11.94 23.21
C THR A 34 -4.23 -11.17 24.42
N THR A 35 -3.65 -10.00 24.70
CA THR A 35 -4.11 -9.13 25.82
C THR A 35 -5.52 -8.59 25.54
N MET A 36 -5.83 -8.24 24.25
CA MET A 36 -7.19 -7.86 23.86
C MET A 36 -8.19 -9.00 24.07
N VAL A 37 -7.83 -10.24 23.75
CA VAL A 37 -8.69 -11.42 23.98
C VAL A 37 -8.95 -11.63 25.46
N LEU A 38 -7.94 -11.47 26.32
CA LEU A 38 -8.11 -11.54 27.76
C LEU A 38 -9.03 -10.40 28.28
N ARG A 39 -8.93 -9.21 27.72
CA ARG A 39 -9.85 -8.10 28.00
C ARG A 39 -11.29 -8.47 27.64
N LEU A 40 -11.51 -9.07 26.47
CA LEU A 40 -12.84 -9.58 26.06
C LEU A 40 -13.39 -10.60 27.05
N LEU A 41 -12.55 -11.53 27.50
CA LEU A 41 -12.92 -12.52 28.50
C LEU A 41 -13.38 -11.86 29.79
N VAL A 42 -12.64 -10.85 30.29
CA VAL A 42 -13.03 -10.09 31.50
C VAL A 42 -14.36 -9.36 31.28
N LEU A 43 -14.53 -8.69 30.16
CA LEU A 43 -15.77 -7.98 29.84
C LEU A 43 -16.96 -8.94 29.78
N HIS A 44 -16.84 -10.02 29.02
CA HIS A 44 -17.96 -10.94 28.81
C HIS A 44 -18.21 -11.88 30.00
N HIS A 45 -17.17 -12.59 30.44
CA HIS A 45 -17.34 -13.61 31.47
C HIS A 45 -17.49 -13.02 32.88
N TYR A 46 -16.62 -12.08 33.26
CA TYR A 46 -16.64 -11.52 34.61
C TYR A 46 -17.59 -10.34 34.77
N LEU A 47 -17.60 -9.39 33.84
CA LEU A 47 -18.46 -8.21 33.90
C LEU A 47 -19.84 -8.42 33.27
N LYS A 48 -20.10 -9.60 32.66
CA LYS A 48 -21.35 -9.99 32.03
C LYS A 48 -21.83 -9.04 30.92
N VAL A 49 -20.89 -8.42 30.21
CA VAL A 49 -21.18 -7.60 29.02
C VAL A 49 -21.61 -8.54 27.89
N PRO A 50 -22.78 -8.37 27.29
CA PRO A 50 -23.18 -9.20 26.16
C PRO A 50 -22.23 -9.00 24.97
N LEU A 51 -21.85 -10.08 24.28
CA LEU A 51 -21.02 -9.98 23.06
C LEU A 51 -21.69 -9.11 21.98
N SER A 52 -23.02 -9.08 21.95
CA SER A 52 -23.82 -8.19 21.07
C SER A 52 -23.63 -6.68 21.34
N SER A 53 -22.98 -6.31 22.42
CA SER A 53 -22.65 -4.91 22.77
C SER A 53 -21.14 -4.62 22.62
N ILE A 54 -20.38 -5.57 22.09
CA ILE A 54 -18.92 -5.48 21.91
C ILE A 54 -18.60 -5.57 20.42
N THR A 55 -17.69 -4.74 19.96
CA THR A 55 -17.10 -4.87 18.62
C THR A 55 -15.57 -4.85 18.76
N VAL A 56 -14.92 -5.84 18.20
CA VAL A 56 -13.48 -5.81 17.94
C VAL A 56 -13.29 -5.49 16.46
N VAL A 57 -12.50 -4.47 16.17
CA VAL A 57 -12.23 -4.05 14.80
C VAL A 57 -10.79 -4.39 14.43
N THR A 58 -10.63 -5.08 13.30
CA THR A 58 -9.34 -5.40 12.67
C THR A 58 -9.29 -4.80 11.26
N PHE A 59 -8.09 -4.71 10.67
CA PHE A 59 -7.93 -4.08 9.34
C PHE A 59 -8.12 -5.05 8.18
N THR A 60 -7.69 -6.30 8.32
CA THR A 60 -7.72 -7.28 7.24
C THR A 60 -8.60 -8.47 7.59
N ARG A 61 -9.08 -9.18 6.56
CA ARG A 61 -9.83 -10.44 6.71
C ARG A 61 -8.99 -11.48 7.46
N ASP A 62 -7.72 -11.63 7.13
CA ASP A 62 -6.81 -12.58 7.79
C ASP A 62 -6.63 -12.26 9.27
N SER A 63 -6.35 -10.99 9.61
CA SER A 63 -6.26 -10.56 11.00
C SER A 63 -7.54 -10.83 11.79
N ARG A 64 -8.70 -10.73 11.14
CA ARG A 64 -10.01 -11.06 11.73
C ARG A 64 -10.10 -12.55 12.06
N PHE A 65 -9.76 -13.42 11.12
CA PHE A 65 -9.81 -14.88 11.36
C PHE A 65 -8.82 -15.32 12.42
N ASP A 66 -7.59 -14.81 12.39
CA ASP A 66 -6.58 -15.07 13.41
C ASP A 66 -7.05 -14.63 14.80
N PHE A 67 -7.70 -13.47 14.88
CA PHE A 67 -8.25 -12.97 16.14
C PHE A 67 -9.39 -13.87 16.64
N ILE A 68 -10.32 -14.27 15.76
CA ILE A 68 -11.43 -15.20 16.09
C ILE A 68 -10.87 -16.53 16.60
N ALA A 69 -9.88 -17.11 15.91
CA ALA A 69 -9.27 -18.37 16.34
C ALA A 69 -8.65 -18.26 17.74
N LYS A 70 -7.99 -17.14 18.05
CA LYS A 70 -7.46 -16.86 19.40
C LYS A 70 -8.57 -16.72 20.44
N VAL A 71 -9.67 -16.03 20.12
CA VAL A 71 -10.82 -15.89 21.03
C VAL A 71 -11.42 -17.26 21.34
N ILE A 72 -11.70 -18.07 20.34
CA ILE A 72 -12.26 -19.42 20.49
C ILE A 72 -11.35 -20.25 21.41
N LYS A 73 -10.03 -20.25 21.15
CA LYS A 73 -9.05 -20.97 21.95
C LYS A 73 -9.06 -20.52 23.41
N VAL A 74 -9.01 -19.23 23.69
CA VAL A 74 -8.95 -18.70 25.05
C VAL A 74 -10.27 -18.90 25.77
N PHE A 75 -11.42 -18.64 25.13
CA PHE A 75 -12.74 -18.84 25.75
C PHE A 75 -13.01 -20.30 26.07
N GLY A 76 -12.53 -21.22 25.22
CA GLY A 76 -12.58 -22.67 25.51
C GLY A 76 -11.85 -23.08 26.80
N LEU A 77 -10.81 -22.37 27.23
CA LEU A 77 -10.13 -22.62 28.51
C LEU A 77 -10.98 -22.27 29.75
N TRP A 78 -12.05 -21.48 29.55
CA TRP A 78 -13.03 -21.10 30.59
C TRP A 78 -14.40 -21.80 30.38
N ASP A 79 -14.43 -22.88 29.59
CA ASP A 79 -15.66 -23.62 29.26
C ASP A 79 -16.78 -22.72 28.68
N ILE A 80 -16.38 -21.66 27.94
CA ILE A 80 -17.31 -20.78 27.23
C ILE A 80 -17.36 -21.24 25.78
N PRO A 81 -18.42 -21.91 25.34
CA PRO A 81 -18.55 -22.34 23.97
C PRO A 81 -18.69 -21.14 23.03
N LEU A 82 -17.80 -21.04 22.05
CA LEU A 82 -17.86 -20.04 21.00
C LEU A 82 -17.46 -20.71 19.68
N ASP A 83 -18.30 -20.58 18.68
CA ASP A 83 -17.99 -21.00 17.32
C ASP A 83 -17.50 -19.82 16.45
N GLU A 84 -17.12 -20.14 15.24
CA GLU A 84 -16.58 -19.15 14.31
C GLU A 84 -17.65 -18.11 13.93
N ASP A 85 -18.91 -18.49 13.77
CA ASP A 85 -19.99 -17.59 13.37
C ASP A 85 -20.35 -16.62 14.51
N ALA A 86 -20.38 -17.08 15.74
CA ALA A 86 -20.46 -16.21 16.91
C ALA A 86 -19.26 -15.26 16.98
N GLY A 87 -18.05 -15.74 16.69
CA GLY A 87 -16.85 -14.90 16.57
C GLY A 87 -17.00 -13.81 15.51
N LYS A 88 -17.49 -14.17 14.31
CA LYS A 88 -17.75 -13.24 13.19
C LYS A 88 -18.78 -12.16 13.52
N SER A 89 -19.67 -12.39 14.48
CA SER A 89 -20.71 -11.43 14.85
C SER A 89 -20.15 -10.17 15.52
N PHE A 90 -19.09 -10.28 16.31
CA PHE A 90 -18.48 -9.17 17.06
C PHE A 90 -17.04 -8.84 16.66
N VAL A 91 -16.31 -9.75 16.02
CA VAL A 91 -14.99 -9.43 15.42
C VAL A 91 -15.20 -9.05 13.96
N ARG A 92 -14.95 -7.82 13.61
CA ARG A 92 -15.30 -7.23 12.32
C ARG A 92 -14.12 -6.45 11.73
N THR A 93 -14.14 -6.23 10.42
CA THR A 93 -13.33 -5.18 9.80
C THR A 93 -14.11 -3.86 9.81
N PHE A 94 -13.42 -2.73 9.69
CA PHE A 94 -14.10 -1.43 9.52
C PHE A 94 -15.09 -1.46 8.36
N HIS A 95 -14.70 -2.06 7.25
CA HIS A 95 -15.48 -2.15 6.02
C HIS A 95 -16.75 -3.01 6.18
N SER A 96 -16.62 -4.17 6.81
CA SER A 96 -17.81 -4.99 7.09
C SER A 96 -18.75 -4.31 8.08
N ARG A 97 -18.21 -3.46 8.96
CA ARG A 97 -19.04 -2.78 9.96
C ARG A 97 -19.80 -1.60 9.38
N ILE A 98 -19.17 -0.77 8.55
CA ILE A 98 -19.90 0.33 7.89
C ILE A 98 -20.98 -0.19 6.96
N LEU A 99 -20.77 -1.35 6.31
CA LEU A 99 -21.78 -1.97 5.46
C LEU A 99 -23.04 -2.36 6.25
N ASP A 100 -22.91 -2.75 7.52
CA ASP A 100 -24.07 -3.03 8.38
C ASP A 100 -24.93 -1.77 8.61
N PHE A 101 -24.32 -0.59 8.68
CA PHE A 101 -25.04 0.68 8.78
C PHE A 101 -25.90 0.92 7.53
N PHE A 102 -25.36 0.61 6.36
CA PHE A 102 -26.07 0.73 5.08
C PHE A 102 -27.22 -0.26 4.97
N LYS A 103 -27.05 -1.51 5.35
CA LYS A 103 -28.09 -2.54 5.29
C LYS A 103 -29.35 -2.17 6.09
N TRP A 104 -29.19 -1.41 7.17
CA TRP A 104 -30.28 -0.98 8.04
C TRP A 104 -30.91 0.35 7.63
N SER A 105 -30.32 1.11 6.77
CA SER A 105 -30.88 2.38 6.29
C SER A 105 -31.90 2.12 5.19
N PRO A 106 -33.16 2.55 5.33
CA PRO A 106 -34.18 2.41 4.27
C PRO A 106 -33.75 3.06 2.95
N ALA A 107 -32.95 4.13 3.02
CA ALA A 107 -32.44 4.85 1.85
C ALA A 107 -31.38 4.05 1.06
N PHE A 108 -30.76 3.05 1.66
CA PHE A 108 -29.66 2.28 1.08
C PHE A 108 -29.91 0.77 1.12
N GLN A 109 -31.18 0.38 1.25
CA GLN A 109 -31.53 -1.03 1.35
C GLN A 109 -31.02 -1.83 0.15
N GLY A 110 -30.31 -2.93 0.40
CA GLY A 110 -29.75 -3.78 -0.63
C GLY A 110 -28.46 -3.25 -1.27
N ALA A 111 -27.96 -2.11 -0.81
CA ALA A 111 -26.73 -1.52 -1.34
C ALA A 111 -25.54 -2.50 -1.26
N LYS A 112 -24.71 -2.46 -2.30
CA LYS A 112 -23.46 -3.22 -2.43
C LYS A 112 -22.26 -2.31 -2.25
N ALA A 113 -21.18 -2.89 -1.73
CA ALA A 113 -19.89 -2.20 -1.70
C ALA A 113 -19.13 -2.42 -3.03
N PHE A 114 -18.65 -1.34 -3.63
CA PHE A 114 -17.90 -1.40 -4.88
C PHE A 114 -16.65 -2.28 -4.76
N GLU A 115 -15.93 -2.19 -3.65
CA GLU A 115 -14.69 -2.93 -3.40
C GLU A 115 -14.93 -4.42 -3.13
N PHE A 116 -16.17 -4.82 -2.79
CA PHE A 116 -16.55 -6.22 -2.57
C PHE A 116 -17.07 -6.92 -3.83
N LEU A 117 -17.27 -6.20 -4.92
CA LEU A 117 -17.76 -6.79 -6.16
C LEU A 117 -16.82 -7.92 -6.62
N SER A 118 -17.38 -9.12 -6.78
CA SER A 118 -16.65 -10.28 -7.29
C SER A 118 -16.19 -10.08 -8.73
N LYS A 119 -15.10 -10.73 -9.10
CA LYS A 119 -14.60 -10.78 -10.49
C LYS A 119 -15.60 -11.45 -11.44
N ASP A 120 -16.28 -12.48 -10.95
CA ASP A 120 -17.21 -13.27 -11.73
C ASP A 120 -18.65 -12.77 -11.54
N PRO A 121 -19.34 -12.39 -12.62
CA PRO A 121 -20.74 -12.02 -12.57
C PRO A 121 -21.58 -13.24 -12.15
N GLY A 122 -22.12 -13.25 -10.95
CA GLY A 122 -22.92 -14.35 -10.43
C GLY A 122 -22.29 -15.08 -9.23
N ALA A 123 -21.02 -14.86 -8.95
CA ALA A 123 -20.45 -15.21 -7.65
C ALA A 123 -20.95 -14.25 -6.57
N GLU A 124 -21.04 -14.73 -5.34
CA GLU A 124 -21.34 -13.86 -4.20
C GLU A 124 -20.26 -12.81 -4.03
N ASP A 125 -20.68 -11.59 -3.72
CA ASP A 125 -19.76 -10.49 -3.44
C ASP A 125 -19.13 -10.73 -2.05
N GLU A 126 -17.84 -10.99 -2.02
CA GLU A 126 -17.10 -11.31 -0.80
C GLU A 126 -16.12 -10.20 -0.40
N GLU A 127 -15.89 -10.10 0.91
CA GLU A 127 -14.81 -9.26 1.44
C GLU A 127 -13.46 -9.74 0.90
N PRO A 128 -12.71 -8.91 0.15
CA PRO A 128 -11.39 -9.29 -0.35
C PRO A 128 -10.41 -9.53 0.81
N GLU A 129 -9.39 -10.35 0.58
CA GLU A 129 -8.33 -10.62 1.59
C GLU A 129 -7.74 -9.32 2.12
N ASN A 130 -7.56 -8.36 1.24
CA ASN A 130 -7.05 -7.04 1.58
C ASN A 130 -7.88 -5.96 0.88
N VAL A 131 -8.81 -5.35 1.59
CA VAL A 131 -9.63 -4.21 1.12
C VAL A 131 -8.74 -3.00 0.75
N LEU A 132 -7.53 -2.96 1.25
CA LEU A 132 -6.55 -1.93 0.91
C LEU A 132 -5.86 -2.18 -0.45
N ASP A 133 -6.13 -3.27 -1.16
CA ASP A 133 -5.63 -3.45 -2.53
C ASP A 133 -6.44 -2.57 -3.49
N ILE A 134 -5.78 -1.53 -4.02
CA ILE A 134 -6.39 -0.52 -4.89
C ILE A 134 -6.57 -1.03 -6.33
N ARG A 135 -6.16 -2.25 -6.64
CA ARG A 135 -6.27 -2.76 -8.00
C ARG A 135 -7.71 -3.11 -8.33
N LEU A 136 -8.18 -2.50 -9.39
CA LEU A 136 -9.51 -2.77 -9.92
C LEU A 136 -9.58 -4.15 -10.55
N ASN A 137 -10.63 -4.90 -10.22
CA ASN A 137 -10.95 -6.13 -10.91
C ASN A 137 -11.75 -5.85 -12.21
N SER A 138 -11.99 -6.89 -13.01
CA SER A 138 -12.66 -6.77 -14.32
C SER A 138 -14.04 -6.12 -14.23
N ARG A 139 -14.86 -6.47 -13.22
CA ARG A 139 -16.21 -5.94 -13.03
C ARG A 139 -16.19 -4.48 -12.56
N GLN A 140 -15.28 -4.13 -11.68
CA GLN A 140 -15.07 -2.75 -11.25
C GLN A 140 -14.63 -1.86 -12.42
N LEU A 141 -13.68 -2.35 -13.23
CA LEU A 141 -13.22 -1.68 -14.44
C LEU A 141 -14.35 -1.50 -15.46
N GLU A 142 -15.22 -2.50 -15.62
CA GLU A 142 -16.38 -2.40 -16.52
C GLU A 142 -17.32 -1.26 -16.11
N LEU A 143 -17.67 -1.16 -14.83
CA LEU A 143 -18.51 -0.07 -14.31
C LEU A 143 -17.85 1.30 -14.52
N MET A 144 -16.58 1.43 -14.25
CA MET A 144 -15.85 2.68 -14.47
C MET A 144 -15.80 3.04 -15.98
N ASN A 145 -15.52 2.07 -16.83
CA ASN A 145 -15.48 2.29 -18.28
C ASN A 145 -16.85 2.70 -18.85
N ARG A 146 -17.94 2.13 -18.37
CA ARG A 146 -19.29 2.55 -18.79
C ARG A 146 -19.59 4.02 -18.43
N CYS A 147 -19.24 4.44 -17.22
CA CYS A 147 -19.38 5.84 -16.82
C CYS A 147 -18.44 6.75 -17.63
N TYR A 148 -17.21 6.32 -17.86
CA TYR A 148 -16.22 7.05 -18.66
C TYR A 148 -16.68 7.24 -20.09
N GLN A 149 -17.19 6.18 -20.74
CA GLN A 149 -17.74 6.24 -22.09
C GLN A 149 -18.92 7.24 -22.14
N HIS A 150 -19.85 7.14 -21.18
CA HIS A 150 -21.00 8.05 -21.13
C HIS A 150 -20.58 9.52 -20.99
N LEU A 151 -19.63 9.83 -20.12
CA LEU A 151 -19.10 11.19 -19.99
C LEU A 151 -18.36 11.65 -21.25
N PHE A 152 -17.55 10.79 -21.83
CA PHE A 152 -16.82 11.12 -23.04
C PHE A 152 -17.75 11.45 -24.21
N GLU A 153 -18.87 10.77 -24.34
CA GLU A 153 -19.87 11.03 -25.38
C GLU A 153 -20.69 12.30 -25.13
N ASN A 154 -21.05 12.59 -23.86
CA ASN A 154 -22.07 13.57 -23.52
C ASN A 154 -21.54 14.84 -22.83
N HIS A 155 -20.27 14.89 -22.44
CA HIS A 155 -19.68 16.05 -21.74
C HIS A 155 -18.50 16.63 -22.51
N GLU A 156 -18.71 17.73 -23.24
CA GLU A 156 -17.73 18.33 -24.15
C GLU A 156 -16.37 18.65 -23.47
N ARG A 157 -16.42 19.31 -22.30
CA ARG A 157 -15.18 19.65 -21.57
C ARG A 157 -14.41 18.41 -21.14
N PHE A 158 -15.09 17.37 -20.64
CA PHE A 158 -14.43 16.12 -20.27
C PHE A 158 -13.77 15.45 -21.46
N ARG A 159 -14.47 15.42 -22.62
CA ARG A 159 -13.92 14.90 -23.87
C ARG A 159 -12.65 15.64 -24.29
N ALA A 160 -12.67 16.99 -24.26
CA ALA A 160 -11.51 17.79 -24.61
C ALA A 160 -10.31 17.49 -23.71
N LEU A 161 -10.51 17.42 -22.38
CA LEU A 161 -9.45 17.07 -21.42
C LEU A 161 -8.86 15.67 -21.69
N VAL A 162 -9.72 14.69 -21.95
CA VAL A 162 -9.27 13.33 -22.27
C VAL A 162 -8.42 13.28 -23.54
N ILE A 163 -8.80 14.01 -24.59
CA ILE A 163 -8.03 14.08 -25.83
C ILE A 163 -6.65 14.71 -25.59
N GLU A 164 -6.57 15.75 -24.75
CA GLU A 164 -5.30 16.36 -24.37
C GLU A 164 -4.41 15.41 -23.59
N LEU A 165 -4.99 14.63 -22.63
CA LEU A 165 -4.28 13.61 -21.87
C LEU A 165 -3.77 12.48 -22.79
N VAL A 166 -4.57 12.03 -23.75
CA VAL A 166 -4.13 11.06 -24.77
C VAL A 166 -2.96 11.61 -25.56
N SER A 167 -3.07 12.84 -26.08
CA SER A 167 -1.99 13.49 -26.83
C SER A 167 -0.68 13.55 -26.03
N HIS A 168 -0.77 13.79 -24.73
CA HIS A 168 0.39 13.79 -23.86
C HIS A 168 0.94 12.38 -23.60
N SER A 169 0.06 11.39 -23.40
CA SER A 169 0.45 10.01 -23.04
C SER A 169 1.27 9.30 -24.12
N VAL A 170 1.02 9.61 -25.38
CA VAL A 170 1.74 9.02 -26.52
C VAL A 170 3.07 9.70 -26.82
N ARG A 171 3.39 10.82 -26.17
CA ARG A 171 4.71 11.44 -26.29
C ARG A 171 5.76 10.58 -25.62
N ILE A 172 6.98 10.64 -26.14
CA ILE A 172 8.10 9.86 -25.61
C ILE A 172 8.54 10.27 -24.19
N GLY A 173 7.95 11.31 -23.65
CA GLY A 173 8.24 11.95 -22.35
C GLY A 173 8.74 13.37 -22.55
N GLU A 174 8.94 14.10 -21.42
CA GLU A 174 9.44 15.47 -21.48
C GLU A 174 10.78 15.56 -22.19
N PRO A 175 11.00 16.63 -23.00
CA PRO A 175 12.28 16.85 -23.67
C PRO A 175 13.41 16.94 -22.64
N LEU A 176 14.50 16.21 -22.86
CA LEU A 176 15.69 16.28 -22.03
C LEU A 176 16.68 17.29 -22.62
N ASN A 177 17.26 18.14 -21.78
CA ASN A 177 18.31 19.04 -22.22
C ASN A 177 19.63 18.29 -22.38
N PRO A 178 20.19 18.15 -23.60
CA PRO A 178 21.45 17.44 -23.81
C PRO A 178 22.67 18.11 -23.18
N ASP A 179 22.59 19.41 -22.86
CA ASP A 179 23.68 20.16 -22.26
C ASP A 179 23.64 20.11 -20.71
N ASP A 180 22.64 19.45 -20.13
CA ASP A 180 22.58 19.22 -18.69
C ASP A 180 23.68 18.22 -18.27
N PRO A 181 24.55 18.60 -17.31
CA PRO A 181 25.61 17.72 -16.80
C PRO A 181 25.10 16.36 -16.26
N THR A 182 23.87 16.30 -15.77
CA THR A 182 23.25 15.07 -15.28
C THR A 182 23.01 14.05 -16.40
N GLN A 183 22.90 14.49 -17.66
CA GLN A 183 22.71 13.65 -18.83
C GLN A 183 24.02 13.07 -19.39
N ALA A 184 25.18 13.57 -18.97
CA ALA A 184 26.49 13.17 -19.52
C ALA A 184 26.75 11.64 -19.45
N LYS A 185 26.28 10.97 -18.42
CA LYS A 185 26.39 9.50 -18.30
C LYS A 185 25.48 8.80 -19.33
N ARG A 186 24.25 9.28 -19.51
CA ARG A 186 23.28 8.73 -20.46
C ARG A 186 23.78 8.89 -21.89
N ILE A 187 24.27 10.07 -22.25
CA ILE A 187 24.83 10.36 -23.57
C ILE A 187 26.03 9.45 -23.90
N ARG A 188 26.90 9.15 -22.91
CA ARG A 188 27.99 8.18 -23.09
C ARG A 188 27.48 6.76 -23.33
N MET A 189 26.36 6.37 -22.68
CA MET A 189 25.74 5.07 -22.91
C MET A 189 25.08 4.98 -24.28
N LEU A 190 24.47 6.06 -24.77
CA LEU A 190 23.90 6.12 -26.13
C LEU A 190 24.92 5.76 -27.19
N LYS A 191 26.16 6.29 -27.08
CA LYS A 191 27.25 5.98 -28.02
C LYS A 191 27.56 4.48 -28.11
N ARG A 192 27.39 3.73 -27.02
CA ARG A 192 27.62 2.27 -27.00
C ARG A 192 26.45 1.47 -27.58
N CYS A 193 25.25 2.03 -27.58
CA CYS A 193 24.03 1.38 -28.05
C CYS A 193 23.73 1.70 -29.53
N SER A 194 24.23 2.84 -30.04
CA SER A 194 24.00 3.32 -31.39
C SER A 194 24.38 2.29 -32.47
N ASP A 195 25.53 1.63 -32.34
CA ASP A 195 26.05 0.68 -33.31
C ASP A 195 25.17 -0.57 -33.50
N ARG A 196 24.22 -0.79 -32.58
CA ARG A 196 23.31 -1.96 -32.54
C ARG A 196 21.85 -1.57 -32.46
N ASP A 197 21.53 -0.31 -32.68
CA ASP A 197 20.16 0.13 -32.51
C ASP A 197 19.23 -0.44 -33.59
N GLN A 198 19.74 -0.66 -34.79
CA GLN A 198 18.96 -1.29 -35.87
C GLN A 198 18.53 -2.71 -35.42
N GLU A 199 19.42 -3.53 -34.89
CA GLU A 199 19.08 -4.87 -34.38
C GLU A 199 18.02 -4.79 -33.26
N THR A 200 18.11 -3.78 -32.41
CA THR A 200 17.12 -3.53 -31.35
C THR A 200 15.75 -3.12 -31.96
N CYS A 201 15.76 -2.29 -32.99
CA CYS A 201 14.57 -1.87 -33.70
C CYS A 201 13.85 -3.07 -34.34
N GLU A 202 14.60 -3.89 -35.05
CA GLU A 202 14.09 -5.12 -35.72
C GLU A 202 13.60 -6.14 -34.67
N ALA A 203 14.28 -6.28 -33.52
CA ALA A 203 13.87 -7.19 -32.47
C ALA A 203 12.52 -6.79 -31.85
N VAL A 204 12.29 -5.50 -31.55
CA VAL A 204 11.00 -5.07 -31.02
C VAL A 204 9.88 -5.19 -32.06
N GLU A 205 10.15 -4.87 -33.29
CA GLU A 205 9.18 -5.09 -34.40
C GLU A 205 8.80 -6.57 -34.52
N SER A 206 9.77 -7.47 -34.51
CA SER A 206 9.53 -8.91 -34.54
C SER A 206 8.63 -9.40 -33.41
N LEU A 207 8.79 -8.85 -32.22
CA LEU A 207 7.92 -9.18 -31.09
C LEU A 207 6.49 -8.71 -31.31
N TRP A 208 6.31 -7.46 -31.74
CA TRP A 208 4.99 -6.91 -32.07
C TRP A 208 4.33 -7.66 -33.23
N GLN A 209 5.12 -8.06 -34.24
CA GLN A 209 4.65 -8.80 -35.39
C GLN A 209 4.23 -10.24 -35.04
N LYS A 210 5.01 -10.94 -34.21
CA LYS A 210 4.64 -12.26 -33.70
C LYS A 210 3.35 -12.24 -32.85
N ALA A 211 3.09 -11.15 -32.17
CA ALA A 211 1.85 -10.93 -31.45
C ALA A 211 0.67 -10.51 -32.35
N GLY A 212 0.90 -10.30 -33.67
CA GLY A 212 -0.12 -9.83 -34.59
C GLY A 212 -0.41 -8.34 -34.52
N TYR A 213 0.47 -7.54 -33.96
CA TYR A 213 0.26 -6.12 -33.66
C TYR A 213 1.01 -5.17 -34.60
N TRP A 214 1.88 -5.68 -35.43
CA TRP A 214 2.65 -4.89 -36.40
C TRP A 214 2.58 -5.49 -37.81
N PRO A 215 2.43 -4.69 -38.89
CA PRO A 215 2.24 -3.23 -38.87
C PRO A 215 0.88 -2.78 -38.35
N MET A 216 0.84 -1.59 -37.74
CA MET A 216 -0.41 -1.00 -37.26
C MET A 216 -1.17 -0.30 -38.37
N PRO A 217 -2.52 -0.29 -38.37
CA PRO A 217 -3.32 0.47 -39.32
C PRO A 217 -2.97 1.96 -39.32
N GLY A 218 -2.70 2.51 -40.51
CA GLY A 218 -2.37 3.93 -40.68
C GLY A 218 -0.98 4.34 -40.21
N VAL A 219 -0.10 3.38 -39.99
CA VAL A 219 1.34 3.59 -39.75
C VAL A 219 2.08 3.00 -40.95
N ARG A 220 2.94 3.79 -41.62
CA ARG A 220 3.87 3.29 -42.60
C ARG A 220 5.03 2.62 -41.86
N ALA A 221 5.04 1.28 -41.87
CA ALA A 221 6.08 0.48 -41.25
C ALA A 221 7.34 0.52 -42.10
N GLU A 222 8.23 1.45 -41.82
CA GLU A 222 9.51 1.64 -42.49
C GLU A 222 10.53 2.09 -41.43
N ILE A 223 11.65 1.38 -41.32
CA ILE A 223 12.71 1.75 -40.40
C ILE A 223 13.37 3.05 -40.89
N VAL A 224 13.24 4.11 -40.11
CA VAL A 224 13.76 5.44 -40.45
C VAL A 224 14.99 5.72 -39.60
N PRO A 225 16.21 5.79 -40.16
CA PRO A 225 17.42 6.15 -39.47
C PRO A 225 17.45 7.64 -39.12
N LEU A 226 17.78 7.97 -37.91
CA LEU A 226 17.91 9.33 -37.37
C LEU A 226 19.28 9.48 -36.72
N THR A 227 20.06 10.44 -37.22
CA THR A 227 21.46 10.64 -36.76
C THR A 227 21.63 11.96 -36.04
N PHE A 228 22.22 11.93 -34.88
CA PHE A 228 22.63 13.11 -34.13
C PHE A 228 24.04 12.92 -33.52
N ARG A 229 24.96 13.82 -33.81
CA ARG A 229 26.38 13.77 -33.35
C ARG A 229 27.06 12.40 -33.56
N ALA A 230 26.91 11.83 -34.78
CA ALA A 230 27.45 10.52 -35.17
C ALA A 230 26.87 9.31 -34.40
N GLN A 231 25.70 9.46 -33.80
CA GLN A 231 24.90 8.37 -33.21
C GLN A 231 23.65 8.19 -34.02
N THR A 232 23.38 6.98 -34.52
CA THR A 232 22.21 6.67 -35.31
C THR A 232 21.26 5.78 -34.55
N PHE A 233 20.00 6.20 -34.44
CA PHE A 233 18.91 5.43 -33.89
C PHE A 233 17.77 5.36 -34.90
N HIS A 234 16.94 4.32 -34.84
CA HIS A 234 15.97 4.02 -35.88
C HIS A 234 14.55 4.15 -35.30
N ALA A 235 13.67 4.90 -35.97
CA ALA A 235 12.24 4.84 -35.71
C ALA A 235 11.65 3.62 -36.41
N ASN A 236 10.54 3.06 -35.89
CA ASN A 236 9.88 1.87 -36.39
C ASN A 236 8.90 2.18 -37.56
N GLY A 237 8.51 3.43 -37.72
CA GLY A 237 7.58 3.84 -38.73
C GLY A 237 7.25 5.33 -38.69
N TYR A 238 6.31 5.71 -39.52
CA TYR A 238 5.87 7.10 -39.69
C TYR A 238 4.35 7.19 -39.90
N VAL A 239 3.71 8.18 -39.29
CA VAL A 239 2.30 8.50 -39.46
C VAL A 239 2.20 9.79 -40.27
N GLU A 240 1.83 9.70 -41.53
CA GLU A 240 1.80 10.84 -42.49
C GLU A 240 0.81 11.93 -42.01
N GLU A 241 -0.40 11.54 -41.58
CA GLU A 241 -1.46 12.47 -41.14
C GLU A 241 -1.06 13.30 -39.93
N LEU A 242 -0.10 12.84 -39.14
CA LEU A 242 0.37 13.50 -37.91
C LEU A 242 1.80 14.03 -38.04
N GLU A 243 2.44 13.84 -39.16
CA GLU A 243 3.86 14.17 -39.40
C GLU A 243 4.79 13.64 -38.26
N ALA A 244 4.49 12.46 -37.72
CA ALA A 244 5.14 11.92 -36.54
C ALA A 244 5.81 10.57 -36.81
N LEU A 245 7.01 10.41 -36.26
CA LEU A 245 7.73 9.14 -36.18
C LEU A 245 7.09 8.22 -35.12
N VAL A 246 7.16 6.93 -35.36
CA VAL A 246 6.69 5.90 -34.40
C VAL A 246 7.89 5.16 -33.85
N VAL A 247 7.97 5.09 -32.53
CA VAL A 247 8.97 4.31 -31.78
C VAL A 247 8.24 3.29 -30.93
N LEU A 248 8.55 2.01 -31.14
CA LEU A 248 7.98 0.91 -30.38
C LEU A 248 8.82 0.61 -29.12
N GLY A 249 8.14 0.43 -28.02
CA GLY A 249 8.64 -0.13 -26.78
C GLY A 249 8.03 -1.50 -26.49
N LEU A 250 8.28 -2.02 -25.30
CA LEU A 250 7.63 -3.23 -24.78
C LEU A 250 7.03 -2.92 -23.43
N ASP A 251 5.93 -3.57 -23.10
CA ASP A 251 5.43 -3.57 -21.73
C ASP A 251 6.48 -4.21 -20.82
N ARG A 252 6.69 -3.63 -19.62
CA ARG A 252 7.86 -3.92 -18.76
C ARG A 252 8.05 -5.40 -18.40
N ASN A 253 7.00 -6.20 -18.49
CA ASN A 253 7.06 -7.63 -18.15
C ASN A 253 7.62 -8.52 -19.27
N GLU A 254 7.70 -8.05 -20.50
CA GLU A 254 8.14 -8.84 -21.66
C GLU A 254 9.62 -8.61 -22.02
N GLY A 255 10.15 -7.42 -21.73
CA GLY A 255 11.50 -7.03 -22.15
C GLY A 255 12.66 -7.67 -21.37
N ASP A 256 12.42 -8.18 -20.16
CA ASP A 256 13.48 -8.76 -19.33
C ASP A 256 13.83 -10.21 -19.69
N SER A 257 12.97 -10.90 -20.44
CA SER A 257 13.19 -12.28 -20.91
C SER A 257 13.99 -12.37 -22.21
N PHE A 258 14.24 -11.25 -22.90
CA PHE A 258 14.94 -11.21 -24.17
C PHE A 258 16.32 -10.57 -24.06
N THR A 259 17.32 -11.24 -24.67
CA THR A 259 18.65 -10.68 -24.91
C THR A 259 18.82 -10.45 -26.39
N VAL A 260 19.42 -9.34 -26.80
CA VAL A 260 19.84 -9.11 -28.18
C VAL A 260 20.98 -10.10 -28.48
N GLU A 261 20.97 -10.80 -29.60
CA GLU A 261 21.84 -11.96 -29.93
C GLU A 261 23.35 -11.73 -29.81
N SER A 262 23.80 -10.52 -29.71
CA SER A 262 25.22 -10.24 -29.48
C SER A 262 25.68 -10.32 -28.01
N GLY A 263 24.89 -10.90 -27.15
CA GLY A 263 25.35 -11.60 -25.93
C GLY A 263 25.60 -10.76 -24.68
N LYS A 264 25.40 -9.43 -24.63
CA LYS A 264 25.72 -8.66 -23.39
C LYS A 264 24.77 -7.51 -23.00
N THR A 265 23.81 -7.14 -23.83
CA THR A 265 22.87 -6.06 -23.50
C THR A 265 21.45 -6.59 -23.43
N LYS A 266 20.78 -6.44 -22.28
CA LYS A 266 19.37 -6.77 -22.17
C LYS A 266 18.54 -5.88 -23.08
N LEU A 267 17.53 -6.42 -23.75
CA LEU A 267 16.67 -5.68 -24.67
C LEU A 267 15.99 -4.49 -23.95
N SER A 268 15.56 -4.68 -22.71
CA SER A 268 14.99 -3.62 -21.87
C SER A 268 15.93 -2.41 -21.70
N LEU A 269 17.23 -2.64 -21.55
CA LEU A 269 18.22 -1.56 -21.48
C LEU A 269 18.40 -0.86 -22.82
N ALA A 270 18.44 -1.61 -23.92
CA ALA A 270 18.56 -1.06 -25.27
C ALA A 270 17.33 -0.20 -25.62
N LEU A 271 16.14 -0.68 -25.36
CA LEU A 271 14.89 0.08 -25.55
C LEU A 271 14.84 1.35 -24.70
N ASN A 272 15.34 1.30 -23.47
CA ASN A 272 15.42 2.49 -22.63
C ASN A 272 16.43 3.53 -23.20
N MET A 273 17.53 3.08 -23.75
CA MET A 273 18.49 3.99 -24.42
C MET A 273 17.89 4.61 -25.68
N ARG A 274 17.14 3.85 -26.49
CA ARG A 274 16.38 4.39 -27.62
C ARG A 274 15.43 5.49 -27.16
N LYS A 275 14.63 5.23 -26.15
CA LYS A 275 13.71 6.22 -25.59
C LYS A 275 14.44 7.51 -25.19
N ILE A 276 15.57 7.40 -24.50
CA ILE A 276 16.39 8.54 -24.07
C ILE A 276 16.94 9.31 -25.28
N PHE A 277 17.39 8.63 -26.36
CA PHE A 277 17.84 9.31 -27.57
C PHE A 277 16.75 10.19 -28.18
N PHE A 278 15.54 9.64 -28.34
CA PHE A 278 14.44 10.38 -28.92
C PHE A 278 13.96 11.51 -27.99
N GLN A 279 13.99 11.33 -26.67
CA GLN A 279 13.70 12.41 -25.71
C GLN A 279 14.72 13.57 -25.78
N LEU A 280 16.00 13.27 -26.00
CA LEU A 280 17.04 14.28 -26.10
C LEU A 280 16.99 15.07 -27.40
N PHE A 281 16.60 14.44 -28.52
CA PHE A 281 16.87 15.02 -29.84
C PHE A 281 15.64 15.15 -30.76
N TYR A 282 14.55 14.44 -30.47
CA TYR A 282 13.39 14.37 -31.38
C TYR A 282 12.03 14.33 -30.67
N SER A 283 11.95 14.68 -29.39
CA SER A 283 10.78 14.46 -28.54
C SER A 283 9.44 14.98 -29.11
N GLU A 284 9.46 16.08 -29.82
CA GLU A 284 8.24 16.73 -30.34
C GLU A 284 7.63 16.00 -31.54
N ARG A 285 8.42 15.17 -32.20
CA ARG A 285 8.03 14.49 -33.48
C ARG A 285 7.87 12.98 -33.33
N VAL A 286 7.85 12.46 -32.14
CA VAL A 286 7.85 11.03 -31.88
C VAL A 286 6.64 10.62 -31.07
N LEU A 287 5.90 9.64 -31.60
CA LEU A 287 4.90 8.86 -30.87
C LEU A 287 5.56 7.59 -30.34
N PHE A 288 5.42 7.35 -29.05
CA PHE A 288 5.98 6.18 -28.37
C PHE A 288 4.87 5.23 -27.93
N PHE A 289 4.94 3.98 -28.35
CA PHE A 289 3.96 2.96 -28.03
C PHE A 289 4.62 1.75 -27.38
N SER A 290 4.08 1.30 -26.25
CA SER A 290 4.51 0.09 -25.53
C SER A 290 3.39 -0.96 -25.40
N ASN A 291 2.14 -0.58 -25.69
CA ASN A 291 0.96 -1.44 -25.63
C ASN A 291 0.11 -1.24 -26.90
N TYR A 292 -0.29 -2.33 -27.55
CA TYR A 292 -0.99 -2.26 -28.85
C TYR A 292 -2.38 -1.65 -28.75
N GLU A 293 -3.18 -2.06 -27.77
CA GLU A 293 -4.55 -1.54 -27.66
C GLU A 293 -4.56 -0.04 -27.38
N GLU A 294 -3.66 0.42 -26.50
CA GLU A 294 -3.48 1.84 -26.21
C GLU A 294 -2.95 2.60 -27.42
N ALA A 295 -2.02 2.02 -28.17
CA ALA A 295 -1.47 2.62 -29.38
C ALA A 295 -2.53 2.83 -30.46
N LEU A 296 -3.34 1.80 -30.74
CA LEU A 296 -4.40 1.88 -31.74
C LEU A 296 -5.46 2.92 -31.32
N SER A 297 -5.93 2.84 -30.10
CA SER A 297 -6.93 3.77 -29.53
C SER A 297 -6.42 5.23 -29.55
N SER A 298 -5.16 5.44 -29.23
CA SER A 298 -4.53 6.76 -29.25
C SER A 298 -4.38 7.32 -30.66
N LEU A 299 -3.95 6.49 -31.61
CA LEU A 299 -3.85 6.90 -33.03
C LEU A 299 -5.21 7.30 -33.64
N GLU A 300 -6.26 6.53 -33.37
CA GLU A 300 -7.62 6.87 -33.80
C GLU A 300 -8.08 8.20 -33.20
N THR A 301 -7.79 8.42 -31.92
CA THR A 301 -8.12 9.67 -31.21
C THR A 301 -7.38 10.86 -31.83
N LEU A 302 -6.06 10.76 -32.02
CA LEU A 302 -5.25 11.82 -32.59
C LEU A 302 -5.64 12.16 -34.03
N LYS A 303 -6.13 11.19 -34.84
CA LYS A 303 -6.65 11.39 -36.18
C LYS A 303 -8.09 11.92 -36.20
N GLY A 304 -8.67 12.23 -35.06
CA GLY A 304 -10.06 12.71 -34.98
C GLY A 304 -11.13 11.65 -35.29
N LYS A 305 -10.75 10.37 -35.35
CA LYS A 305 -11.67 9.24 -35.60
C LYS A 305 -12.19 8.66 -34.29
N VAL A 306 -12.82 9.50 -33.47
CA VAL A 306 -13.20 9.12 -32.10
C VAL A 306 -14.58 8.47 -32.14
N SER A 307 -14.63 7.15 -32.27
CA SER A 307 -15.88 6.36 -32.18
C SER A 307 -16.15 5.80 -30.76
N ALA A 308 -15.14 5.75 -29.92
CA ALA A 308 -15.23 5.25 -28.53
C ALA A 308 -14.30 6.04 -27.62
N SER A 309 -14.51 5.95 -26.31
CA SER A 309 -13.62 6.57 -25.32
C SER A 309 -12.24 5.95 -25.39
N PRO A 310 -11.16 6.77 -25.44
CA PRO A 310 -9.81 6.26 -25.66
C PRO A 310 -9.27 5.49 -24.44
N LYS A 311 -8.56 4.40 -24.73
CA LYS A 311 -7.78 3.63 -23.75
C LYS A 311 -6.34 4.13 -23.77
N PHE A 312 -5.81 4.52 -22.63
CA PHE A 312 -4.42 4.95 -22.50
C PHE A 312 -3.97 4.86 -21.05
N SER A 313 -2.65 4.84 -20.84
CA SER A 313 -2.05 4.92 -19.51
C SER A 313 -1.56 6.33 -19.24
N TYR A 314 -1.71 6.77 -17.99
CA TYR A 314 -1.24 8.07 -17.54
C TYR A 314 -0.39 7.91 -16.26
N GLN A 315 0.69 8.67 -16.16
CA GLN A 315 1.52 8.72 -14.95
C GLN A 315 1.28 10.03 -14.22
N VAL A 316 0.58 9.95 -13.10
CA VAL A 316 0.43 11.10 -12.19
C VAL A 316 1.79 11.41 -11.55
N ASN A 317 2.14 12.68 -11.40
CA ASN A 317 3.41 13.09 -10.79
C ASN A 317 3.55 12.53 -9.37
N GLY A 318 4.68 11.87 -9.12
CA GLY A 318 4.94 11.17 -7.88
C GLY A 318 4.53 9.70 -7.86
N GLU A 319 3.85 9.22 -8.89
CA GLU A 319 3.64 7.78 -9.07
C GLU A 319 4.83 7.13 -9.78
N LEU A 320 5.11 5.88 -9.39
CA LEU A 320 6.30 5.16 -9.89
C LEU A 320 6.19 4.73 -11.34
N LYS A 321 4.96 4.52 -11.81
CA LYS A 321 4.67 3.95 -13.13
C LYS A 321 3.39 4.56 -13.68
N PRO A 322 3.27 4.69 -15.01
CA PRO A 322 1.98 4.93 -15.63
C PRO A 322 1.00 3.79 -15.28
N ALA A 323 -0.26 4.13 -15.17
CA ALA A 323 -1.35 3.21 -14.95
C ALA A 323 -2.47 3.47 -15.97
N PRO A 324 -3.28 2.46 -16.36
CA PRO A 324 -4.48 2.70 -17.15
C PRO A 324 -5.32 3.82 -16.54
N ILE A 325 -5.87 4.71 -17.36
CA ILE A 325 -6.50 5.95 -16.87
C ILE A 325 -7.57 5.72 -15.80
N MET A 326 -8.36 4.64 -15.90
CA MET A 326 -9.33 4.29 -14.88
C MET A 326 -8.68 3.92 -13.56
N GLN A 327 -7.57 3.19 -13.60
CA GLN A 327 -6.80 2.86 -12.40
C GLN A 327 -6.15 4.12 -11.79
N ALA A 328 -5.66 5.05 -12.62
CA ALA A 328 -5.11 6.33 -12.17
C ALA A 328 -6.19 7.18 -11.49
N PHE A 329 -7.38 7.30 -12.08
CA PHE A 329 -8.51 8.00 -11.47
C PHE A 329 -8.92 7.38 -10.13
N HIS A 330 -9.09 6.06 -10.10
CA HIS A 330 -9.49 5.36 -8.88
C HIS A 330 -8.46 5.51 -7.74
N SER A 331 -7.17 5.29 -8.03
CA SER A 331 -6.14 5.36 -7.01
C SER A 331 -5.95 6.77 -6.46
N THR A 332 -6.04 7.79 -7.33
CA THR A 332 -5.92 9.20 -6.92
C THR A 332 -7.13 9.64 -6.09
N ALA A 333 -8.35 9.33 -6.55
CA ALA A 333 -9.56 9.64 -5.80
C ALA A 333 -9.60 8.94 -4.44
N SER A 334 -9.31 7.64 -4.41
CA SER A 334 -9.26 6.87 -3.16
C SER A 334 -8.24 7.44 -2.17
N PHE A 335 -7.09 7.91 -2.64
CA PHE A 335 -6.11 8.57 -1.78
C PHE A 335 -6.67 9.87 -1.16
N LEU A 336 -7.29 10.73 -1.98
CA LEU A 336 -7.88 11.99 -1.52
C LEU A 336 -8.97 11.75 -0.47
N GLU A 337 -9.83 10.78 -0.71
CA GLU A 337 -10.89 10.42 0.23
C GLU A 337 -10.36 9.78 1.51
N ASN A 338 -9.32 8.95 1.44
CA ASN A 338 -8.70 8.32 2.61
C ASN A 338 -8.03 9.34 3.54
N VAL A 339 -7.49 10.43 3.00
CA VAL A 339 -7.00 11.54 3.83
C VAL A 339 -8.11 12.47 4.35
N GLY A 340 -9.37 12.18 4.03
CA GLY A 340 -10.55 12.86 4.56
C GLY A 340 -11.04 14.04 3.72
N LEU A 341 -10.65 14.11 2.45
CA LEU A 341 -11.06 15.17 1.53
C LEU A 341 -12.07 14.62 0.51
N GLY A 342 -13.11 15.41 0.19
CA GLY A 342 -13.91 15.17 -1.00
C GLY A 342 -13.09 15.45 -2.26
N VAL A 343 -13.24 14.64 -3.31
CA VAL A 343 -12.41 14.78 -4.53
C VAL A 343 -12.57 16.16 -5.18
N PRO A 344 -13.77 16.68 -5.42
CA PRO A 344 -13.93 18.02 -6.02
C PRO A 344 -13.36 19.14 -5.14
N GLU A 345 -13.57 19.06 -3.82
CA GLU A 345 -13.09 20.06 -2.85
C GLU A 345 -11.57 20.05 -2.78
N ALA A 346 -10.97 18.87 -2.76
CA ALA A 346 -9.52 18.71 -2.76
C ALA A 346 -8.89 19.35 -4.01
N ILE A 347 -9.43 19.03 -5.19
CA ILE A 347 -8.94 19.55 -6.47
C ILE A 347 -9.07 21.06 -6.54
N LYS A 348 -10.19 21.62 -6.09
CA LYS A 348 -10.40 23.06 -6.05
C LYS A 348 -9.40 23.78 -5.14
N GLY A 349 -8.94 23.12 -4.08
CA GLY A 349 -7.94 23.65 -3.16
C GLY A 349 -6.49 23.44 -3.62
N MET A 350 -6.25 22.72 -4.73
CA MET A 350 -4.92 22.49 -5.28
C MET A 350 -4.49 23.61 -6.22
N ALA A 351 -3.21 23.95 -6.17
CA ALA A 351 -2.59 24.91 -7.07
C ALA A 351 -1.80 24.17 -8.15
N PHE A 352 -2.23 24.33 -9.40
CA PHE A 352 -1.54 23.85 -10.59
C PHE A 352 -1.18 25.05 -11.48
N LYS A 353 -0.14 24.91 -12.31
CA LYS A 353 0.11 25.87 -13.38
C LYS A 353 -0.92 25.63 -14.48
N GLU A 354 -1.49 26.69 -15.06
CA GLU A 354 -2.58 26.57 -16.07
C GLU A 354 -2.21 25.71 -17.29
N GLU A 355 -0.94 25.69 -17.66
CA GLU A 355 -0.44 24.92 -18.81
C GLU A 355 -0.02 23.47 -18.43
N ASP A 356 -0.10 23.11 -17.14
CA ASP A 356 0.34 21.81 -16.68
C ASP A 356 -0.68 20.74 -17.08
N ILE A 357 -0.22 19.69 -17.71
CA ILE A 357 -1.06 18.52 -18.08
C ILE A 357 -1.66 17.86 -16.82
N GLU A 358 -0.99 17.99 -15.68
CA GLU A 358 -1.50 17.48 -14.42
C GLU A 358 -2.75 18.23 -13.95
N ALA A 359 -2.82 19.54 -14.17
CA ALA A 359 -4.03 20.32 -13.93
C ALA A 359 -5.23 19.77 -14.72
N LYS A 360 -4.99 19.35 -15.97
CA LYS A 360 -6.01 18.74 -16.85
C LYS A 360 -6.43 17.37 -16.35
N PHE A 361 -5.49 16.56 -15.85
CA PHE A 361 -5.81 15.27 -15.23
C PHE A 361 -6.71 15.45 -14.01
N PHE A 362 -6.39 16.39 -13.13
CA PHE A 362 -7.20 16.64 -11.94
C PHE A 362 -8.55 17.27 -12.28
N GLU A 363 -8.62 18.14 -13.28
CA GLU A 363 -9.90 18.66 -13.77
C GLU A 363 -10.78 17.53 -14.32
N ALA A 364 -10.21 16.62 -15.15
CA ALA A 364 -10.93 15.46 -15.65
C ALA A 364 -11.40 14.53 -14.53
N LEU A 365 -10.55 14.28 -13.51
CA LEU A 365 -10.91 13.51 -12.32
C LEU A 365 -12.04 14.18 -11.54
N GLY A 366 -12.00 15.50 -11.38
CA GLY A 366 -13.03 16.30 -10.70
C GLY A 366 -14.41 16.25 -11.37
N LEU A 367 -14.44 16.05 -12.69
CA LEU A 367 -15.67 15.81 -13.45
C LEU A 367 -16.12 14.34 -13.38
N PHE A 368 -15.17 13.42 -13.49
CA PHE A 368 -15.43 11.98 -13.55
C PHE A 368 -15.94 11.42 -12.22
N TRP A 369 -15.26 11.72 -11.11
CA TRP A 369 -15.50 11.03 -9.83
C TRP A 369 -16.92 11.26 -9.28
N PRO A 370 -17.45 12.50 -9.23
CA PRO A 370 -18.83 12.72 -8.80
C PRO A 370 -19.88 12.11 -9.74
N ALA A 371 -19.58 12.03 -11.04
CA ALA A 371 -20.44 11.39 -12.00
C ALA A 371 -20.44 9.86 -11.80
N PHE A 372 -19.29 9.29 -11.52
CA PHE A 372 -19.13 7.87 -11.22
C PHE A 372 -19.86 7.47 -9.92
N GLU A 373 -19.74 8.27 -8.84
CA GLU A 373 -20.50 8.02 -7.62
C GLU A 373 -22.02 8.04 -7.85
N ARG A 374 -22.52 8.97 -8.65
CA ARG A 374 -23.94 9.00 -9.05
C ARG A 374 -24.33 7.78 -9.88
N PHE A 375 -23.52 7.46 -10.89
CA PHE A 375 -23.72 6.29 -11.72
C PHE A 375 -23.76 4.99 -10.91
N LEU A 376 -22.92 4.84 -9.91
CA LEU A 376 -22.95 3.70 -8.98
C LEU A 376 -24.22 3.68 -8.14
N ALA A 377 -24.65 4.82 -7.61
CA ALA A 377 -25.87 4.93 -6.79
C ALA A 377 -27.15 4.62 -7.58
N GLU A 378 -27.14 4.84 -8.89
CA GLU A 378 -28.26 4.54 -9.80
C GLU A 378 -28.31 3.07 -10.26
N GLN A 379 -27.34 2.25 -9.92
CA GLN A 379 -27.38 0.81 -10.20
C GLN A 379 -28.50 0.11 -9.40
N ASN A 380 -28.93 -1.04 -9.85
CA ASN A 380 -29.93 -1.85 -9.14
C ASN A 380 -29.35 -3.25 -8.85
N PRO A 381 -29.00 -3.58 -7.61
CA PRO A 381 -29.04 -2.72 -6.42
C PRO A 381 -27.99 -1.58 -6.47
N PRO A 382 -28.20 -0.49 -5.71
CA PRO A 382 -27.27 0.63 -5.67
C PRO A 382 -25.91 0.20 -5.13
N ILE A 383 -24.85 0.80 -5.68
CA ILE A 383 -23.46 0.51 -5.32
C ILE A 383 -22.84 1.77 -4.72
N PHE A 384 -22.00 1.61 -3.70
CA PHE A 384 -21.25 2.69 -3.08
C PHE A 384 -19.81 2.26 -2.83
N THR A 385 -18.86 3.18 -2.94
CA THR A 385 -17.49 2.98 -2.45
C THR A 385 -17.49 3.03 -0.92
N PHE A 386 -16.55 2.34 -0.27
CA PHE A 386 -16.43 2.43 1.19
C PHE A 386 -16.15 3.86 1.66
N ASN A 387 -15.35 4.61 0.91
CA ASN A 387 -15.06 6.00 1.24
C ASN A 387 -16.35 6.83 1.24
N LYS A 388 -17.23 6.63 0.26
CA LYS A 388 -18.56 7.25 0.25
C LYS A 388 -19.41 6.83 1.43
N MET A 389 -19.38 5.54 1.79
CA MET A 389 -20.11 5.04 2.97
C MET A 389 -19.62 5.70 4.26
N PHE A 390 -18.31 5.80 4.46
CA PHE A 390 -17.72 6.50 5.60
C PHE A 390 -18.07 8.00 5.62
N ALA A 391 -18.04 8.65 4.46
CA ALA A 391 -18.41 10.07 4.36
C ALA A 391 -19.88 10.32 4.75
N ILE A 392 -20.80 9.45 4.35
CA ILE A 392 -22.24 9.53 4.71
C ILE A 392 -22.43 9.37 6.23
N TYR A 393 -21.69 8.48 6.86
CA TYR A 393 -21.70 8.25 8.30
C TYR A 393 -20.45 8.84 8.97
N SER A 394 -20.13 10.09 8.66
CA SER A 394 -19.10 10.87 9.34
C SER A 394 -19.69 11.84 10.36
N GLU A 395 -18.89 12.54 11.12
CA GLU A 395 -19.36 13.62 12.01
C GLU A 395 -20.17 14.69 11.28
N ARG A 396 -19.91 14.92 9.98
CA ARG A 396 -20.70 15.85 9.16
C ARG A 396 -22.06 15.28 8.75
N GLY A 397 -22.26 13.97 8.91
CA GLY A 397 -23.48 13.23 8.59
C GLY A 397 -24.32 12.87 9.82
N GLU A 398 -24.35 13.69 10.88
CA GLU A 398 -25.09 13.41 12.13
C GLU A 398 -26.53 12.95 11.91
N GLU A 399 -27.25 13.54 10.95
CA GLU A 399 -28.65 13.18 10.67
C GLU A 399 -28.79 11.74 10.23
N ASN A 400 -27.80 11.17 9.55
CA ASN A 400 -27.82 9.77 9.13
C ASN A 400 -27.68 8.83 10.33
N PHE A 401 -26.81 9.17 11.30
CA PHE A 401 -26.71 8.43 12.56
C PHE A 401 -28.02 8.47 13.35
N ARG A 402 -28.70 9.62 13.41
CA ARG A 402 -30.00 9.77 14.14
C ARG A 402 -31.10 8.84 13.64
N LYS A 403 -31.05 8.49 12.33
CA LYS A 403 -32.01 7.58 11.69
C LYS A 403 -31.75 6.10 11.97
N LEU A 404 -30.55 5.75 12.46
CA LEU A 404 -30.20 4.37 12.73
C LEU A 404 -30.89 3.84 13.99
N PRO A 405 -31.40 2.59 13.97
CA PRO A 405 -31.97 1.96 15.17
C PRO A 405 -30.83 1.63 16.18
N ASP A 406 -31.20 1.53 17.45
CA ASP A 406 -30.26 1.18 18.53
C ASP A 406 -29.58 -0.17 18.31
N SER A 407 -30.24 -1.11 17.63
CA SER A 407 -29.68 -2.42 17.29
C SER A 407 -28.42 -2.35 16.42
N VAL A 408 -28.27 -1.29 15.62
CA VAL A 408 -27.08 -1.06 14.77
C VAL A 408 -25.96 -0.37 15.55
N LEU A 409 -26.30 0.54 16.46
CA LEU A 409 -25.33 1.31 17.24
C LEU A 409 -24.86 0.58 18.50
N LYS A 410 -25.75 -0.18 19.15
CA LYS A 410 -25.45 -0.90 20.40
C LYS A 410 -24.22 -1.82 20.33
N PRO A 411 -23.97 -2.54 19.23
CA PRO A 411 -22.73 -3.32 19.09
C PRO A 411 -21.44 -2.52 19.18
N GLN A 412 -21.48 -1.19 18.95
CA GLN A 412 -20.31 -0.31 19.09
C GLN A 412 -20.10 0.23 20.50
N MET A 413 -20.93 -0.20 21.46
CA MET A 413 -20.88 0.33 22.82
C MET A 413 -19.54 0.09 23.51
N VAL A 414 -18.95 -1.08 23.31
CA VAL A 414 -17.56 -1.38 23.69
C VAL A 414 -16.79 -1.71 22.44
N THR A 415 -15.97 -0.78 21.97
CA THR A 415 -15.20 -0.93 20.74
C THR A 415 -13.72 -1.07 21.07
N LEU A 416 -13.12 -2.17 20.63
CA LEU A 416 -11.69 -2.41 20.68
C LEU A 416 -11.17 -2.36 19.25
N VAL A 417 -10.17 -1.52 18.96
CA VAL A 417 -9.57 -1.36 17.64
C VAL A 417 -8.12 -1.84 17.70
N ASP A 418 -7.81 -2.88 16.93
CA ASP A 418 -6.43 -3.36 16.72
C ASP A 418 -5.79 -2.57 15.58
N GLU A 419 -4.46 -2.44 15.60
CA GLU A 419 -3.65 -1.74 14.59
C GLU A 419 -4.15 -0.30 14.30
N PHE A 420 -4.51 0.45 15.34
CA PHE A 420 -5.14 1.78 15.21
C PHE A 420 -4.28 2.79 14.41
N GLN A 421 -2.96 2.61 14.37
CA GLN A 421 -2.05 3.46 13.60
C GLN A 421 -2.27 3.38 12.08
N ASP A 422 -3.02 2.40 11.59
CA ASP A 422 -3.33 2.24 10.16
C ASP A 422 -4.66 2.92 9.77
N CYS A 423 -5.36 3.55 10.70
CA CYS A 423 -6.58 4.29 10.42
C CYS A 423 -6.34 5.48 9.50
N GLY A 424 -7.21 5.65 8.50
CA GLY A 424 -7.33 6.85 7.69
C GLY A 424 -8.33 7.85 8.31
N ALA A 425 -8.36 9.08 7.78
CA ALA A 425 -9.21 10.15 8.30
C ALA A 425 -10.70 9.79 8.24
N ASN A 426 -11.15 9.11 7.19
CA ASN A 426 -12.53 8.66 7.01
C ASN A 426 -12.97 7.69 8.12
N THR A 427 -12.12 6.72 8.49
CA THR A 427 -12.39 5.79 9.61
C THR A 427 -12.46 6.52 10.95
N ILE A 428 -11.56 7.47 11.18
CA ILE A 428 -11.54 8.28 12.41
C ILE A 428 -12.80 9.13 12.53
N THR A 429 -13.22 9.81 11.46
CA THR A 429 -14.44 10.65 11.48
C THR A 429 -15.70 9.81 11.67
N TRP A 430 -15.74 8.60 11.11
CA TRP A 430 -16.81 7.63 11.36
C TRP A 430 -16.85 7.21 12.84
N LEU A 431 -15.73 6.78 13.43
CA LEU A 431 -15.67 6.41 14.86
C LEU A 431 -16.15 7.56 15.75
N ARG A 432 -15.69 8.78 15.47
CA ARG A 432 -16.12 9.98 16.23
C ARG A 432 -17.61 10.20 16.13
N GLY A 433 -18.19 10.06 14.93
CA GLY A 433 -19.64 10.14 14.71
C GLY A 433 -20.41 9.08 15.50
N VAL A 434 -19.96 7.82 15.49
CA VAL A 434 -20.54 6.72 16.28
C VAL A 434 -20.56 7.06 17.77
N PHE A 435 -19.41 7.46 18.34
CA PHE A 435 -19.32 7.75 19.76
C PHE A 435 -20.06 9.03 20.16
N ALA A 436 -20.12 10.04 19.29
CA ALA A 436 -20.96 11.22 19.52
C ALA A 436 -22.44 10.85 19.61
N GLU A 437 -22.92 9.99 18.69
CA GLU A 437 -24.33 9.57 18.68
C GLU A 437 -24.67 8.65 19.86
N LEU A 438 -23.81 7.69 20.23
CA LEU A 438 -23.99 6.86 21.41
C LEU A 438 -24.10 7.70 22.70
N ARG A 439 -23.26 8.72 22.84
CA ARG A 439 -23.30 9.66 23.98
C ARG A 439 -24.58 10.50 23.95
N ARG A 440 -24.96 11.04 22.78
CA ARG A 440 -26.20 11.83 22.61
C ARG A 440 -27.44 11.06 23.02
N ARG A 441 -27.52 9.76 22.68
CA ARG A 441 -28.63 8.88 23.09
C ARG A 441 -28.58 8.50 24.57
N GLY A 442 -27.49 8.81 25.29
CA GLY A 442 -27.29 8.35 26.66
C GLY A 442 -27.24 6.83 26.75
N THR A 443 -26.71 6.17 25.70
CA THR A 443 -26.67 4.71 25.62
C THR A 443 -25.87 4.15 26.78
N ARG A 444 -26.43 3.20 27.48
CA ARG A 444 -25.81 2.46 28.58
C ARG A 444 -26.22 1.01 28.53
N GLN A 445 -25.38 0.14 29.09
CA GLN A 445 -25.70 -1.27 29.26
C GLN A 445 -25.69 -1.59 30.75
N ASP A 446 -26.86 -1.93 31.26
CA ASP A 446 -26.98 -2.43 32.62
C ASP A 446 -26.44 -3.86 32.70
N SER A 447 -25.60 -4.14 33.69
CA SER A 447 -25.02 -5.43 33.99
C SER A 447 -25.24 -5.75 35.47
N PRO A 448 -25.30 -7.02 35.86
CA PRO A 448 -25.37 -7.42 37.31
C PRO A 448 -24.22 -6.84 38.13
N ARG A 449 -23.14 -6.35 37.51
CA ARG A 449 -21.95 -5.79 38.14
C ARG A 449 -21.75 -4.30 37.90
N GLY A 450 -22.76 -3.60 37.40
CA GLY A 450 -22.72 -2.15 37.19
C GLY A 450 -23.19 -1.70 35.81
N VAL A 451 -23.11 -0.40 35.57
CA VAL A 451 -23.49 0.23 34.34
C VAL A 451 -22.25 0.42 33.46
N ILE A 452 -22.37 0.03 32.19
CA ILE A 452 -21.30 0.18 31.19
C ILE A 452 -21.70 1.30 30.24
N TYR A 453 -20.80 2.25 30.07
CA TYR A 453 -20.95 3.37 29.16
C TYR A 453 -20.12 3.15 27.88
N PRO A 454 -20.43 3.86 26.78
CA PRO A 454 -19.66 3.77 25.54
C PRO A 454 -18.17 3.95 25.80
N SER A 455 -17.38 2.98 25.37
CA SER A 455 -15.94 2.96 25.59
C SER A 455 -15.16 2.58 24.32
N LEU A 456 -14.03 3.23 24.11
CA LEU A 456 -13.10 2.99 23.02
C LEU A 456 -11.74 2.58 23.56
N MET A 457 -11.24 1.44 23.12
CA MET A 457 -9.86 1.00 23.36
C MET A 457 -9.13 0.93 22.02
N ALA A 458 -8.16 1.80 21.82
CA ALA A 458 -7.28 1.83 20.65
C ALA A 458 -5.95 1.16 20.99
N VAL A 459 -5.59 0.13 20.23
CA VAL A 459 -4.32 -0.58 20.39
C VAL A 459 -3.52 -0.42 19.12
N GLY A 460 -2.27 -0.03 19.24
CA GLY A 460 -1.45 0.22 18.05
C GLY A 460 0.03 0.37 18.34
N ASP A 461 0.77 0.52 17.26
CA ASP A 461 2.21 0.75 17.22
C ASP A 461 2.53 1.78 16.14
N ASP A 462 2.75 3.04 16.51
CA ASP A 462 3.06 4.09 15.54
C ASP A 462 4.33 3.81 14.73
N TRP A 463 5.26 3.02 15.26
CA TRP A 463 6.43 2.53 14.54
C TRP A 463 6.08 1.49 13.45
N GLN A 464 4.88 0.89 13.49
CA GLN A 464 4.37 -0.03 12.48
C GLN A 464 3.36 0.60 11.49
N SER A 465 3.24 1.94 11.48
CA SER A 465 2.41 2.66 10.50
C SER A 465 3.14 2.74 9.14
N ILE A 466 2.74 1.88 8.19
CA ILE A 466 3.40 1.68 6.89
C ILE A 466 2.44 1.78 5.69
N TYR A 467 1.26 2.37 5.87
CA TYR A 467 0.25 2.53 4.83
C TYR A 467 -0.08 3.99 4.51
N GLY A 468 0.83 4.92 4.80
CA GLY A 468 0.67 6.35 4.50
C GLY A 468 0.50 6.63 3.01
N TRP A 469 1.11 5.83 2.15
CA TRP A 469 0.92 5.91 0.71
C TRP A 469 -0.53 5.64 0.25
N ARG A 470 -1.39 5.10 1.13
CA ARG A 470 -2.83 4.90 0.94
C ARG A 470 -3.69 5.89 1.72
N GLY A 471 -3.09 6.85 2.41
CA GLY A 471 -3.79 7.88 3.17
C GLY A 471 -3.99 7.58 4.66
N SER A 472 -3.43 6.48 5.21
CA SER A 472 -3.36 6.32 6.66
C SER A 472 -2.34 7.28 7.28
N SER A 473 -2.52 7.64 8.55
CA SER A 473 -1.58 8.54 9.22
C SER A 473 -1.38 8.12 10.68
N PRO A 474 -0.12 7.98 11.13
CA PRO A 474 0.18 7.71 12.54
C PRO A 474 -0.26 8.86 13.45
N LYS A 475 -0.50 10.07 12.90
CA LYS A 475 -0.95 11.25 13.63
C LYS A 475 -2.21 10.99 14.46
N PHE A 476 -3.17 10.22 13.92
CA PHE A 476 -4.41 9.88 14.62
C PHE A 476 -4.17 9.07 15.89
N PHE A 477 -3.17 8.20 15.87
CA PHE A 477 -2.77 7.43 17.04
C PHE A 477 -1.89 8.24 17.99
N GLN A 478 -0.88 8.95 17.47
CA GLN A 478 0.02 9.80 18.26
C GLN A 478 -0.73 10.93 19.00
N GLN A 479 -1.78 11.46 18.39
CA GLN A 479 -2.64 12.52 18.96
C GLN A 479 -4.03 11.99 19.36
N PHE A 480 -4.12 10.73 19.79
CA PHE A 480 -5.38 10.06 20.10
C PHE A 480 -6.29 10.89 21.02
N THR A 481 -5.75 11.50 22.06
CA THR A 481 -6.52 12.32 23.00
C THR A 481 -7.15 13.57 22.38
N SER A 482 -6.56 14.11 21.33
CA SER A 482 -7.11 15.25 20.59
C SER A 482 -8.30 14.82 19.72
N TYR A 483 -8.25 13.64 19.15
CA TYR A 483 -9.34 13.11 18.31
C TYR A 483 -10.47 12.47 19.12
N PHE A 484 -10.15 11.86 20.24
CA PHE A 484 -11.10 11.21 21.15
C PHE A 484 -10.99 11.77 22.57
N PRO A 485 -11.35 13.05 22.79
CA PRO A 485 -11.20 13.67 24.09
C PRO A 485 -12.09 12.98 25.11
N SER A 486 -11.50 12.66 26.26
CA SER A 486 -12.19 12.11 27.41
C SER A 486 -11.48 12.59 28.68
N PRO A 487 -12.20 12.97 29.73
CA PRO A 487 -11.60 13.46 30.98
C PRO A 487 -10.71 12.42 31.67
N ASN A 488 -10.91 11.14 31.36
CA ASN A 488 -10.21 10.00 31.96
C ASN A 488 -9.56 9.11 30.89
N THR A 489 -8.90 9.69 29.89
CA THR A 489 -8.12 8.91 28.95
C THR A 489 -6.91 8.30 29.63
N LEU A 490 -6.74 6.99 29.52
CA LEU A 490 -5.63 6.25 30.09
C LEU A 490 -4.63 5.85 28.98
N PRO A 491 -3.44 6.46 28.93
CA PRO A 491 -2.36 5.99 28.08
C PRO A 491 -1.66 4.80 28.77
N LEU A 492 -1.41 3.73 28.03
CA LEU A 492 -0.69 2.55 28.49
C LEU A 492 0.39 2.18 27.48
N MET A 493 1.51 1.61 27.96
CA MET A 493 2.58 1.10 27.13
C MET A 493 2.80 -0.39 27.42
N LEU A 494 2.85 -1.21 26.36
CA LEU A 494 3.26 -2.61 26.44
C LEU A 494 4.69 -2.71 25.92
N GLN A 495 5.65 -2.74 26.81
CA GLN A 495 7.08 -2.70 26.47
C GLN A 495 7.68 -4.09 26.29
N GLN A 496 7.15 -5.10 26.97
CA GLN A 496 7.69 -6.45 26.91
C GLN A 496 7.48 -7.09 25.54
N ASN A 497 8.56 -7.60 24.95
CA ASN A 497 8.57 -8.27 23.66
C ASN A 497 8.77 -9.78 23.83
N PHE A 498 7.78 -10.56 23.37
CA PHE A 498 7.77 -12.03 23.49
C PHE A 498 8.27 -12.73 22.20
N ARG A 499 8.75 -11.98 21.23
CA ARG A 499 9.13 -12.49 19.91
C ARG A 499 10.63 -12.52 19.70
N SER A 500 11.26 -11.37 19.79
CA SER A 500 12.63 -11.14 19.31
C SER A 500 13.62 -11.03 20.48
N GLN A 501 14.87 -11.35 20.19
CA GLN A 501 15.97 -11.08 21.11
C GLN A 501 16.24 -9.58 21.27
N GLN A 502 16.80 -9.15 22.39
CA GLN A 502 17.02 -7.73 22.70
C GLN A 502 17.84 -7.03 21.63
N MET A 503 18.90 -7.65 21.13
CA MET A 503 19.75 -7.03 20.11
C MET A 503 19.03 -6.82 18.76
N VAL A 504 18.03 -7.65 18.41
CA VAL A 504 17.18 -7.44 17.21
C VAL A 504 16.26 -6.24 17.45
N ILE A 505 15.69 -6.13 18.66
CA ILE A 505 14.83 -5.01 19.06
C ILE A 505 15.62 -3.70 19.00
N ASP A 506 16.78 -3.66 19.64
CA ASP A 506 17.63 -2.47 19.74
C ASP A 506 18.09 -2.00 18.33
N ALA A 507 18.47 -2.93 17.46
CA ALA A 507 18.83 -2.61 16.09
C ALA A 507 17.66 -1.99 15.30
N ALA A 508 16.46 -2.56 15.41
CA ALA A 508 15.28 -2.03 14.76
C ALA A 508 14.87 -0.66 15.32
N GLU A 509 14.89 -0.50 16.64
CA GLU A 509 14.57 0.76 17.33
C GLU A 509 15.56 1.88 17.00
N SER A 510 16.83 1.57 16.84
CA SER A 510 17.87 2.56 16.49
C SER A 510 17.55 3.30 15.19
N ILE A 511 16.82 2.64 14.27
CA ILE A 511 16.40 3.22 13.00
C ILE A 511 15.14 4.07 13.18
N VAL A 512 14.13 3.50 13.82
CA VAL A 512 12.80 4.14 13.89
C VAL A 512 12.74 5.28 14.89
N LYS A 513 13.61 5.32 15.90
CA LYS A 513 13.76 6.45 16.82
C LYS A 513 14.18 7.77 16.16
N LEU A 514 14.58 7.72 14.89
CA LEU A 514 14.84 8.92 14.07
C LEU A 514 13.54 9.56 13.53
N THR A 515 12.43 8.86 13.65
CA THR A 515 11.10 9.35 13.24
C THR A 515 10.41 10.03 14.41
N ARG A 516 9.42 10.85 14.10
CA ARG A 516 8.49 11.36 15.13
C ARG A 516 7.64 10.21 15.62
N SER A 517 7.62 10.02 16.91
CA SER A 517 6.95 8.91 17.58
C SER A 517 6.50 9.29 18.98
N ILE A 518 5.70 8.42 19.58
CA ILE A 518 5.29 8.55 20.98
C ILE A 518 6.53 8.37 21.87
N GLU A 519 6.76 9.32 22.77
CA GLU A 519 7.91 9.33 23.66
C GLU A 519 7.88 8.18 24.69
N GLY A 520 9.06 7.79 25.17
CA GLY A 520 9.22 6.77 26.23
C GLY A 520 9.02 5.33 25.76
N LYS A 521 8.84 5.10 24.46
CA LYS A 521 8.65 3.77 23.90
C LYS A 521 9.98 3.02 23.76
N HIS A 522 10.01 1.81 24.28
CA HIS A 522 11.15 0.90 24.21
C HIS A 522 10.67 -0.54 24.36
N GLY A 523 11.28 -1.48 23.62
CA GLY A 523 10.97 -2.90 23.71
C GLY A 523 11.97 -3.65 24.59
N GLU A 524 11.47 -4.46 25.52
CA GLU A 524 12.28 -5.30 26.40
C GLU A 524 12.00 -6.78 26.11
N ALA A 525 13.05 -7.53 25.76
CA ALA A 525 12.92 -8.95 25.48
C ALA A 525 12.45 -9.71 26.75
N SER A 526 11.43 -10.56 26.61
CA SER A 526 10.88 -11.35 27.73
C SER A 526 11.81 -12.49 28.17
N HIS A 527 12.74 -12.90 27.34
CA HIS A 527 13.67 -13.99 27.56
C HIS A 527 15.12 -13.52 27.41
N PRO A 528 15.67 -12.82 28.42
CA PRO A 528 17.05 -12.32 28.36
C PRO A 528 18.12 -13.41 28.36
N ASP A 529 17.77 -14.64 28.80
CA ASP A 529 18.72 -15.74 29.03
C ASP A 529 18.94 -16.66 27.81
N VAL A 530 18.24 -16.43 26.68
CA VAL A 530 18.60 -17.12 25.43
C VAL A 530 19.98 -16.65 25.01
N LYS A 531 20.93 -17.56 24.80
CA LYS A 531 22.31 -17.26 24.34
C LYS A 531 22.26 -16.17 23.30
N GLN A 532 22.64 -14.96 23.69
CA GLN A 532 22.67 -13.82 22.78
C GLN A 532 23.68 -14.13 21.67
N LEU A 533 23.15 -14.16 20.45
CA LEU A 533 23.98 -14.34 19.28
C LEU A 533 24.81 -13.07 19.08
N LYS A 534 26.11 -13.24 18.83
CA LYS A 534 26.94 -12.09 18.46
C LYS A 534 26.49 -11.64 17.07
N PHE A 535 26.03 -10.39 16.94
CA PHE A 535 25.55 -9.82 15.69
C PHE A 535 24.33 -10.52 15.05
N PRO A 536 23.18 -10.49 15.70
CA PRO A 536 21.95 -11.07 15.13
C PRO A 536 21.43 -10.31 13.90
N VAL A 537 21.77 -9.02 13.73
CA VAL A 537 21.45 -8.23 12.55
C VAL A 537 22.73 -7.96 11.77
N GLN A 538 22.76 -8.36 10.50
CA GLN A 538 23.94 -8.27 9.64
C GLN A 538 23.60 -7.56 8.32
N LEU A 539 24.45 -6.61 7.93
CA LEU A 539 24.37 -5.91 6.65
C LEU A 539 25.38 -6.50 5.66
N TRP A 540 24.89 -6.86 4.48
CA TRP A 540 25.70 -7.44 3.42
C TRP A 540 25.57 -6.64 2.11
N THR A 541 26.64 -6.60 1.32
CA THR A 541 26.51 -6.28 -0.10
C THR A 541 25.69 -7.37 -0.78
N ARG A 542 24.81 -7.01 -1.72
CA ARG A 542 23.99 -7.99 -2.42
C ARG A 542 24.87 -9.03 -3.10
N ASP A 543 24.78 -10.23 -2.60
CA ASP A 543 25.42 -11.45 -3.11
C ASP A 543 24.37 -12.58 -2.98
N ASP A 544 23.78 -12.91 -4.12
CA ASP A 544 22.68 -13.85 -4.13
C ASP A 544 23.16 -15.30 -3.86
N ASP A 545 24.41 -15.64 -4.19
CA ASP A 545 24.98 -16.97 -3.91
C ASP A 545 25.25 -17.13 -2.42
N ARG A 546 25.75 -16.08 -1.77
CA ARG A 546 25.90 -16.06 -0.31
C ARG A 546 24.55 -16.11 0.40
N LEU A 547 23.54 -15.42 -0.12
CA LEU A 547 22.17 -15.49 0.41
C LEU A 547 21.63 -16.92 0.37
N VAL A 548 21.76 -17.60 -0.78
CA VAL A 548 21.32 -18.99 -0.94
C VAL A 548 22.05 -19.90 0.08
N THR A 549 23.38 -19.77 0.20
CA THR A 549 24.19 -20.57 1.14
C THR A 549 23.71 -20.40 2.58
N LEU A 550 23.56 -19.15 3.06
CA LEU A 550 23.09 -18.88 4.42
C LEU A 550 21.66 -19.39 4.65
N LEU A 551 20.81 -19.28 3.63
CA LEU A 551 19.45 -19.74 3.74
C LEU A 551 19.39 -21.28 3.86
N GLU A 552 20.23 -22.00 3.09
CA GLU A 552 20.36 -23.44 3.19
C GLU A 552 20.85 -23.88 4.57
N GLU A 553 21.90 -23.23 5.11
CA GLU A 553 22.43 -23.50 6.45
C GLU A 553 21.33 -23.37 7.53
N HIS A 554 20.51 -22.31 7.44
CA HIS A 554 19.41 -22.10 8.37
C HIS A 554 18.25 -23.09 8.16
N TYR A 555 17.95 -23.45 6.91
CA TYR A 555 16.94 -24.48 6.63
C TYR A 555 17.35 -25.84 7.21
N GLU A 556 18.62 -26.25 7.06
CA GLU A 556 19.16 -27.48 7.64
C GLU A 556 19.17 -27.45 9.17
N SER A 557 19.35 -26.28 9.78
CA SER A 557 19.26 -26.08 11.23
C SER A 557 17.82 -26.13 11.77
N GLY A 558 16.82 -26.30 10.92
CA GLY A 558 15.42 -26.44 11.34
C GLY A 558 14.66 -25.11 11.49
N HIS A 559 15.24 -23.97 11.14
CA HIS A 559 14.63 -22.65 11.28
C HIS A 559 13.50 -22.39 10.29
N GLU A 560 12.52 -21.61 10.72
CA GLU A 560 11.58 -20.92 9.84
C GLU A 560 12.24 -19.69 9.22
N ILE A 561 12.10 -19.53 7.91
CA ILE A 561 12.80 -18.52 7.14
C ILE A 561 11.82 -17.64 6.36
N MET A 562 12.09 -16.35 6.37
CA MET A 562 11.34 -15.37 5.59
C MET A 562 12.28 -14.53 4.74
N VAL A 563 12.00 -14.46 3.43
CA VAL A 563 12.74 -13.63 2.48
C VAL A 563 11.86 -12.46 2.07
N LEU A 564 12.32 -11.26 2.33
CA LEU A 564 11.55 -10.04 2.14
C LEU A 564 12.21 -9.11 1.13
N SER A 565 11.41 -8.55 0.22
CA SER A 565 11.85 -7.47 -0.67
C SER A 565 10.72 -6.48 -0.90
N ARG A 566 11.04 -5.26 -1.30
CA ARG A 566 10.04 -4.28 -1.74
C ARG A 566 9.50 -4.61 -3.13
N SER A 567 10.34 -5.15 -4.00
CA SER A 567 10.03 -5.45 -5.41
C SER A 567 9.55 -6.89 -5.58
N ARG A 568 8.40 -7.06 -6.23
CA ARG A 568 7.93 -8.39 -6.64
C ARG A 568 8.88 -9.03 -7.67
N ASN A 569 9.41 -8.25 -8.60
CA ASN A 569 10.38 -8.75 -9.59
C ASN A 569 11.62 -9.34 -8.91
N THR A 570 12.13 -8.68 -7.85
CA THR A 570 13.24 -9.22 -7.05
C THR A 570 12.85 -10.54 -6.37
N LEU A 571 11.62 -10.66 -5.87
CA LEU A 571 11.13 -11.92 -5.28
C LEU A 571 10.99 -13.02 -6.32
N ASP A 572 10.55 -12.71 -7.53
CA ASP A 572 10.44 -13.67 -8.63
C ASP A 572 11.82 -14.17 -9.07
N GLU A 573 12.82 -13.28 -9.19
CA GLU A 573 14.23 -13.64 -9.45
C GLU A 573 14.77 -14.56 -8.34
N LEU A 574 14.53 -14.21 -7.08
CA LEU A 574 14.96 -15.02 -5.93
C LEU A 574 14.24 -16.36 -5.87
N THR A 575 12.96 -16.42 -6.24
CA THR A 575 12.21 -17.67 -6.29
C THR A 575 12.85 -18.67 -7.26
N GLN A 576 13.36 -18.19 -8.40
CA GLN A 576 14.10 -19.04 -9.34
C GLN A 576 15.42 -19.54 -8.73
N LYS A 577 16.19 -18.67 -8.09
CA LYS A 577 17.48 -19.03 -7.47
C LYS A 577 17.32 -19.95 -6.27
N LEU A 578 16.28 -19.76 -5.48
CA LEU A 578 15.94 -20.58 -4.31
C LEU A 578 15.15 -21.84 -4.65
N GLY A 579 14.93 -22.13 -5.94
CA GLY A 579 14.14 -23.27 -6.41
C GLY A 579 14.53 -24.60 -5.77
N GLY A 580 15.83 -24.85 -5.53
CA GLY A 580 16.32 -26.06 -4.85
C GLY A 580 15.78 -26.20 -3.42
N VAL A 581 15.88 -25.14 -2.61
CA VAL A 581 15.41 -25.15 -1.21
C VAL A 581 13.88 -25.22 -1.15
N LEU A 582 13.20 -24.47 -2.02
CA LEU A 582 11.73 -24.47 -2.08
C LEU A 582 11.17 -25.85 -2.47
N LEU A 583 11.82 -26.55 -3.41
CA LEU A 583 11.46 -27.92 -3.77
C LEU A 583 11.73 -28.88 -2.61
N ARG A 584 12.85 -28.70 -1.87
CA ARG A 584 13.15 -29.50 -0.67
C ARG A 584 12.07 -29.29 0.38
N ALA A 585 11.69 -28.04 0.69
CA ALA A 585 10.64 -27.72 1.66
C ALA A 585 9.27 -28.34 1.27
N LYS A 586 8.93 -28.35 -0.01
CA LYS A 586 7.72 -29.04 -0.51
C LYS A 586 7.80 -30.55 -0.32
N ARG A 587 8.95 -31.18 -0.65
CA ARG A 587 9.20 -32.62 -0.47
C ARG A 587 9.13 -33.01 0.99
N ASP A 588 9.66 -32.19 1.88
CA ASP A 588 9.65 -32.41 3.33
C ASP A 588 8.26 -32.12 3.96
N LYS A 589 7.24 -31.78 3.15
CA LYS A 589 5.88 -31.40 3.55
C LYS A 589 5.83 -30.19 4.50
N GLN A 590 6.81 -29.29 4.38
CA GLN A 590 6.96 -28.09 5.19
C GLN A 590 7.13 -26.82 4.32
N PRO A 591 6.25 -26.59 3.32
CA PRO A 591 6.40 -25.44 2.41
C PRO A 591 6.31 -24.09 3.14
N HIS A 592 5.69 -24.05 4.33
CA HIS A 592 5.56 -22.87 5.17
C HIS A 592 6.88 -22.43 5.82
N ARG A 593 7.90 -23.31 5.87
CA ARG A 593 9.19 -22.98 6.49
C ARG A 593 10.01 -21.96 5.70
N VAL A 594 9.79 -21.81 4.41
CA VAL A 594 10.45 -20.80 3.58
C VAL A 594 9.38 -19.97 2.87
N ARG A 595 9.24 -18.71 3.26
CA ARG A 595 8.23 -17.80 2.74
C ARG A 595 8.91 -16.60 2.05
N LEU A 596 8.49 -16.29 0.83
CA LEU A 596 8.93 -15.11 0.08
C LEU A 596 7.77 -14.14 -0.03
N MET A 597 7.97 -12.88 0.40
CA MET A 597 6.92 -11.87 0.36
C MET A 597 7.47 -10.44 0.38
N THR A 598 6.59 -9.47 0.15
CA THR A 598 6.98 -8.06 0.26
C THR A 598 7.16 -7.63 1.72
N TYR A 599 7.93 -6.55 1.96
CA TYR A 599 8.05 -5.95 3.29
C TYR A 599 6.68 -5.66 3.91
N HIS A 600 5.75 -5.08 3.14
CA HIS A 600 4.39 -4.79 3.61
C HIS A 600 3.60 -6.06 3.93
N GLY A 601 3.74 -7.09 3.09
CA GLY A 601 3.07 -8.37 3.29
C GLY A 601 3.54 -9.16 4.50
N SER A 602 4.71 -8.82 5.07
CA SER A 602 5.24 -9.46 6.26
C SER A 602 4.64 -8.94 7.57
N LYS A 603 3.84 -7.84 7.53
CA LYS A 603 3.22 -7.27 8.72
C LYS A 603 2.33 -8.30 9.41
N GLY A 604 2.48 -8.43 10.73
CA GLY A 604 1.78 -9.44 11.52
C GLY A 604 2.45 -10.82 11.59
N LEU A 605 3.36 -11.14 10.66
CA LEU A 605 4.05 -12.43 10.61
C LEU A 605 5.39 -12.39 11.37
N GLU A 606 6.01 -13.57 11.53
CA GLU A 606 7.32 -13.74 12.17
C GLU A 606 8.04 -14.98 11.63
N ALA A 607 9.35 -15.03 11.76
CA ALA A 607 10.19 -16.18 11.43
C ALA A 607 11.44 -16.18 12.31
N ASP A 608 12.10 -17.34 12.44
CA ASP A 608 13.33 -17.44 13.20
C ASP A 608 14.44 -16.63 12.53
N VAL A 609 14.51 -16.68 11.19
CA VAL A 609 15.50 -15.98 10.37
C VAL A 609 14.83 -15.19 9.27
N VAL A 610 15.26 -13.95 9.10
CA VAL A 610 14.73 -13.05 8.06
C VAL A 610 15.85 -12.57 7.15
N PHE A 611 15.63 -12.71 5.84
CA PHE A 611 16.50 -12.17 4.80
C PHE A 611 15.80 -10.97 4.14
N LEU A 612 16.40 -9.79 4.26
CA LEU A 612 15.95 -8.57 3.62
C LEU A 612 16.78 -8.36 2.34
N VAL A 613 16.13 -8.14 1.21
CA VAL A 613 16.80 -7.96 -0.08
C VAL A 613 16.38 -6.64 -0.71
N GLY A 614 17.37 -5.77 -0.90
CA GLY A 614 17.18 -4.41 -1.41
C GLY A 614 16.77 -3.41 -0.34
N ASP A 615 16.51 -2.20 -0.78
CA ASP A 615 16.19 -1.06 0.08
C ASP A 615 14.71 -0.98 0.44
N CYS A 616 14.41 -0.39 1.57
CA CYS A 616 13.06 0.03 1.95
C CYS A 616 12.65 1.35 1.27
N GLU A 617 13.62 2.15 0.80
CA GLU A 617 13.36 3.46 0.20
C GLU A 617 12.83 3.35 -1.23
N GLN A 618 11.82 4.15 -1.53
CA GLN A 618 11.32 4.38 -2.87
C GLN A 618 11.12 5.89 -3.04
N LYS A 619 12.02 6.52 -3.81
CA LYS A 619 11.96 7.98 -3.99
C LYS A 619 10.88 8.35 -5.00
N THR A 620 9.81 8.92 -4.51
CA THR A 620 8.85 9.67 -5.31
C THR A 620 8.56 10.98 -4.61
N LEU A 621 8.49 12.06 -5.36
CA LEU A 621 8.06 13.36 -4.88
C LEU A 621 6.69 13.63 -5.48
N SER A 622 5.69 13.89 -4.66
CA SER A 622 4.31 14.02 -5.12
C SER A 622 3.70 15.35 -4.68
N ASP A 623 3.64 16.28 -5.58
CA ASP A 623 3.13 17.62 -5.27
C ASP A 623 1.65 17.60 -4.91
N TYR A 624 0.82 16.83 -5.61
CA TYR A 624 -0.61 16.74 -5.27
C TYR A 624 -0.85 16.12 -3.90
N ARG A 625 -0.05 15.10 -3.50
CA ARG A 625 -0.19 14.47 -2.18
C ARG A 625 0.29 15.42 -1.07
N ASN A 626 1.32 16.20 -1.32
CA ASN A 626 1.76 17.25 -0.40
C ASN A 626 0.63 18.26 -0.17
N GLN A 627 -0.01 18.74 -1.24
CA GLN A 627 -1.14 19.66 -1.14
C GLN A 627 -2.35 19.04 -0.43
N ALA A 628 -2.67 17.76 -0.72
CA ALA A 628 -3.74 17.04 -0.03
C ALA A 628 -3.46 16.89 1.46
N TYR A 629 -2.22 16.55 1.86
CA TYR A 629 -1.83 16.47 3.27
C TYR A 629 -1.94 17.81 3.99
N ALA A 630 -1.55 18.92 3.33
CA ALA A 630 -1.70 20.25 3.87
C ALA A 630 -3.17 20.60 4.08
N GLN A 631 -4.05 20.35 3.09
CA GLN A 631 -5.49 20.59 3.20
C GLN A 631 -6.14 19.74 4.30
N ALA A 632 -5.72 18.48 4.44
CA ALA A 632 -6.23 17.56 5.45
C ALA A 632 -5.60 17.77 6.84
N ASN A 633 -4.69 18.72 6.99
CA ASN A 633 -3.92 18.93 8.22
C ASN A 633 -3.23 17.67 8.76
N LEU A 634 -2.71 16.82 7.86
CA LEU A 634 -2.00 15.59 8.22
C LEU A 634 -0.49 15.79 8.31
N GLY A 635 0.02 16.85 7.76
CA GLY A 635 1.43 17.18 7.77
C GLY A 635 1.92 17.74 9.09
N ILE A 636 3.19 18.13 9.08
CA ILE A 636 3.83 18.93 10.13
C ILE A 636 3.54 20.39 9.87
N ASP A 637 3.23 21.14 10.91
CA ASP A 637 3.05 22.56 10.82
C ASP A 637 4.32 23.22 10.26
N GLY A 638 4.17 23.94 9.16
CA GLY A 638 5.27 24.63 8.48
C GLY A 638 6.11 23.78 7.51
N GLU A 639 5.80 22.49 7.32
CA GLU A 639 6.48 21.62 6.34
C GLU A 639 5.76 21.69 4.99
N PRO A 640 6.35 22.34 3.95
CA PRO A 640 5.68 22.49 2.65
C PRO A 640 5.55 21.19 1.88
N ARG A 641 6.39 20.19 2.18
CA ARG A 641 6.37 18.84 1.58
C ARG A 641 5.99 17.78 2.61
N ALA A 642 4.85 18.00 3.22
CA ALA A 642 4.39 17.24 4.37
C ALA A 642 4.20 15.74 4.08
N TYR A 643 3.67 15.39 2.91
CA TYR A 643 3.53 13.98 2.50
C TYR A 643 4.90 13.34 2.24
N ASP A 644 5.78 13.99 1.50
CA ASP A 644 7.12 13.46 1.19
C ASP A 644 7.93 13.25 2.47
N ALA A 645 7.82 14.17 3.44
CA ALA A 645 8.44 14.03 4.76
C ALA A 645 7.86 12.83 5.52
N ALA A 646 6.54 12.65 5.50
CA ALA A 646 5.88 11.50 6.13
C ALA A 646 6.31 10.17 5.47
N GLN A 647 6.51 10.15 4.14
CA GLN A 647 7.02 8.98 3.42
C GLN A 647 8.49 8.68 3.76
N ALA A 648 9.32 9.69 3.96
CA ALA A 648 10.69 9.48 4.42
C ALA A 648 10.74 8.84 5.82
N GLU A 649 9.83 9.21 6.72
CA GLU A 649 9.68 8.53 8.01
C GLU A 649 9.10 7.12 7.86
N GLU A 650 8.17 6.90 6.93
CA GLU A 650 7.57 5.58 6.68
C GLU A 650 8.61 4.56 6.22
N VAL A 651 9.64 4.97 5.47
CA VAL A 651 10.78 4.11 5.11
C VAL A 651 11.47 3.55 6.35
N MET A 652 11.69 4.37 7.39
CA MET A 652 12.29 3.92 8.65
C MET A 652 11.35 2.96 9.40
N ARG A 653 10.06 3.26 9.43
CA ARG A 653 9.06 2.36 10.01
C ARG A 653 8.97 1.03 9.26
N LEU A 654 9.10 1.05 7.93
CA LEU A 654 9.12 -0.18 7.13
C LEU A 654 10.34 -1.04 7.42
N ALA A 655 11.52 -0.41 7.63
CA ALA A 655 12.71 -1.11 8.07
C ALA A 655 12.54 -1.72 9.47
N TYR A 656 11.97 -0.98 10.40
CA TYR A 656 11.62 -1.49 11.74
C TYR A 656 10.67 -2.71 11.66
N VAL A 657 9.61 -2.62 10.86
CA VAL A 657 8.69 -3.74 10.65
C VAL A 657 9.44 -4.95 10.11
N ALA A 658 10.28 -4.77 9.08
CA ALA A 658 11.00 -5.86 8.43
C ALA A 658 11.98 -6.57 9.37
N ILE A 659 12.78 -5.82 10.14
CA ILE A 659 13.76 -6.37 11.10
C ILE A 659 13.05 -7.08 12.25
N THR A 660 11.98 -6.50 12.78
CA THR A 660 11.21 -7.09 13.91
C THR A 660 10.37 -8.31 13.51
N ARG A 661 10.44 -8.77 12.26
CA ARG A 661 9.92 -10.10 11.88
C ARG A 661 10.84 -11.21 12.38
N ALA A 662 12.12 -10.93 12.58
CA ALA A 662 13.11 -11.90 13.04
C ALA A 662 12.98 -12.18 14.54
N LYS A 663 13.00 -13.46 14.90
CA LYS A 663 13.17 -13.91 16.29
C LYS A 663 14.65 -13.96 16.66
N LEU A 664 15.49 -14.53 15.78
CA LEU A 664 16.90 -14.83 16.03
C LEU A 664 17.86 -14.01 15.18
N HIS A 665 17.70 -14.06 13.84
CA HIS A 665 18.63 -13.45 12.89
C HIS A 665 17.93 -12.62 11.82
N CYS A 666 18.56 -11.50 11.44
CA CYS A 666 18.18 -10.68 10.31
C CYS A 666 19.40 -10.41 9.42
N TYR A 667 19.38 -10.87 8.18
CA TYR A 667 20.40 -10.61 7.17
C TYR A 667 19.87 -9.61 6.16
N TRP A 668 20.53 -8.48 5.96
CA TRP A 668 20.11 -7.46 5.02
C TRP A 668 21.10 -7.32 3.87
N PHE A 669 20.69 -7.76 2.69
CA PHE A 669 21.45 -7.70 1.45
C PHE A 669 21.09 -6.45 0.65
N MET A 670 22.04 -5.53 0.45
CA MET A 670 21.84 -4.25 -0.21
C MET A 670 22.68 -4.15 -1.49
N ASP A 671 22.11 -3.51 -2.51
CA ASP A 671 22.83 -3.16 -3.72
C ASP A 671 23.79 -1.97 -3.44
N PRO A 672 25.11 -2.12 -3.65
CA PRO A 672 26.08 -1.05 -3.38
C PRO A 672 25.91 0.17 -4.29
N VAL A 673 25.27 0.01 -5.46
CA VAL A 673 25.01 1.11 -6.41
C VAL A 673 23.88 2.00 -5.95
N LYS A 674 22.95 1.47 -5.18
CA LYS A 674 21.86 2.23 -4.56
C LYS A 674 22.18 2.50 -3.10
N ALA A 675 23.23 3.25 -2.83
CA ALA A 675 23.56 3.74 -1.48
C ALA A 675 22.45 4.64 -0.87
N ALA A 676 21.21 4.37 -1.23
CA ALA A 676 20.03 5.11 -0.86
C ALA A 676 19.45 4.63 0.48
N SER A 677 19.89 3.52 1.02
CA SER A 677 19.67 3.16 2.42
C SER A 677 20.43 4.11 3.36
N GLN A 678 20.55 5.36 2.92
CA GLN A 678 21.15 6.41 3.74
C GLN A 678 20.50 6.53 5.12
N GLY A 679 19.22 6.15 5.24
CA GLY A 679 18.55 6.08 6.53
C GLY A 679 19.16 5.01 7.42
N LEU A 680 19.33 3.78 6.95
CA LEU A 680 19.97 2.70 7.71
C LEU A 680 21.45 2.96 7.90
N LEU A 681 22.15 3.43 6.87
CA LEU A 681 23.54 3.82 6.95
C LEU A 681 23.76 4.99 7.91
N LYS A 682 22.93 6.03 7.86
CA LYS A 682 22.98 7.15 8.80
C LYS A 682 22.60 6.72 10.22
N ALA A 683 21.67 5.81 10.39
CA ALA A 683 21.35 5.21 11.68
C ALA A 683 22.55 4.38 12.18
N SER A 684 23.18 3.59 11.31
CA SER A 684 24.38 2.81 11.65
C SER A 684 25.60 3.66 11.99
N GLU A 685 25.73 4.83 11.36
CA GLU A 685 26.81 5.80 11.68
C GLU A 685 26.60 6.51 13.03
N ARG A 686 25.34 6.59 13.48
CA ARG A 686 24.98 7.21 14.77
C ARG A 686 24.95 6.22 15.93
N ILE A 687 24.97 4.91 15.67
CA ILE A 687 25.07 3.90 16.72
C ILE A 687 26.49 3.97 17.28
N ASP A 688 26.60 4.06 18.59
CA ASP A 688 27.87 3.95 19.27
C ASP A 688 28.52 2.62 18.88
N LYS A 689 29.74 2.68 18.32
CA LYS A 689 30.49 1.50 17.86
C LYS A 689 30.78 0.50 18.97
N SER A 690 30.70 0.93 20.24
CA SER A 690 30.79 0.04 21.41
C SER A 690 29.51 -0.78 21.64
N GLN A 691 28.40 -0.39 21.02
CA GLN A 691 27.09 -1.07 21.07
C GLN A 691 26.68 -1.56 19.69
N LEU A 692 27.57 -2.22 18.97
CA LEU A 692 27.29 -2.77 17.64
C LEU A 692 26.21 -3.86 17.74
N TYR A 693 24.96 -3.49 17.52
CA TYR A 693 23.82 -4.40 17.42
C TYR A 693 23.80 -5.15 16.08
N PHE A 694 24.57 -4.68 15.06
CA PHE A 694 24.72 -5.31 13.77
C PHE A 694 26.14 -5.19 13.22
N GLN A 695 26.55 -6.13 12.40
CA GLN A 695 27.82 -6.12 11.69
C GLN A 695 27.59 -5.68 10.25
N ASP A 696 28.39 -4.73 9.77
CA ASP A 696 28.40 -4.28 8.39
C ASP A 696 29.49 -5.04 7.61
N PHE A 697 29.06 -5.99 6.77
CA PHE A 697 29.95 -6.83 5.95
C PHE A 697 30.21 -6.25 4.55
N ARG A 698 29.75 -5.02 4.26
CA ARG A 698 29.99 -4.36 2.96
C ARG A 698 31.41 -3.82 2.81
N ARG A 699 32.13 -3.73 3.90
CA ARG A 699 33.51 -3.21 3.98
C ARG A 699 34.52 -4.29 4.37
N GLY A 700 34.27 -5.53 4.01
CA GLY A 700 35.12 -6.67 4.26
C GLY A 700 36.33 -6.79 3.39
#